data_6e9956234ec229601ac72cc1bb890477
#
_entry.id   6e9956234ec229601ac72cc1bb890477
#
_cell.length_a   1.000
_cell.length_b   1.000
_cell.length_c   1.000
_cell.angle_alpha   90.00
_cell.angle_beta   90.00
_cell.angle_gamma   90.00
#
_symmetry.space_group_name_H-M   'P 1'
#
loop_
_entity.id
_entity.type
_entity.pdbx_description
1 polymer ?
#
loop_
_entity_poly.entity_id
_entity_poly.type
_entity_poly.pdbx_seq_one_letter_code
_entity_poly.pdbx_strand_id
1 'polypeptide(L)'
;MKVDIDTQDVRYADAWLGFRGTAWQTQIDVRDFIQHNYTPYEGDESFLANATPATTALWEQVMAGIRVENATHAPVDFDTNVATSITAHAAGYINQPLEKIVGLQTDQPLKRALHPFGGIKMIKSAFEAYGREMDPDFEYQFTALRKTHNQGVFDVYSPDMLRCRKSGVLTGLPDGYGRGRIIGDYRRVALYGIRYLVRERELQFADLQPALERGEALEATLRLREELAEQRRALLQMQEMAARYGCDISHPARTAREAVQWLYFAYLAAVKSQNGGAMSLGRTATFLDIYIERDLRAGLLNEEQAQELIDHFIMKIRMVRFLRTPEFDSLFSGDPIWATEVLGGMGLDGRTLVSKTTFRYLHTLHTMGPAPEPNLTVLWSQALPAAFKKYAARVSIATSSLQYENDDLMRSDFHSDDYAIACCVSPMVIGKQMQFFGARANLAKTLLYAINGGVDEKLKIQVGPKTAPLRDEVLDYDTVMASLDHFMDWLAVQYISALNIIHCMHDKYSYEAALMALHDRDVYRTMACGIAGLSVAADSLSAIKYARVKPVRDHHGLAVDFVIEGDYPQYGNNDDRVDAIACDLVERFMRKIQALPTWRQAVPTQSILTITSNVVYGQKTGNTPDGRRAWTPFAPGANPMHGRDRKGAVASLTSVAKLPFTYAKDGISYTFSIVPAALGKAPSAQENNLVGLLDGYFHHEETVEGGQHLNVNVLNREKLLDAIEHPEQYPNLTIRVSGYAVRFNALTREQQQDVISRTFTSQL
;
A
#
# COMPACT_ATOMS: atom_id res chain seq x y z
N MET A 1 -19.80 24.23 4.26
CA MET A 1 -20.46 25.03 3.18
C MET A 1 -21.52 24.15 2.54
N LYS A 2 -22.78 24.59 2.51
CA LYS A 2 -23.83 23.82 1.86
C LYS A 2 -23.73 24.03 0.34
N VAL A 3 -23.70 22.93 -0.39
CA VAL A 3 -23.76 22.99 -1.86
C VAL A 3 -25.23 23.19 -2.22
N ASP A 4 -25.55 24.40 -2.70
CA ASP A 4 -26.89 24.69 -3.22
C ASP A 4 -26.98 24.09 -4.63
N ILE A 5 -27.35 22.81 -4.67
CA ILE A 5 -27.78 22.17 -5.89
C ILE A 5 -29.27 22.27 -5.91
N ASP A 6 -29.81 22.63 -7.06
CA ASP A 6 -31.23 22.53 -7.31
C ASP A 6 -31.65 21.06 -7.12
N THR A 7 -32.02 20.73 -5.88
CA THR A 7 -32.50 19.38 -5.52
C THR A 7 -33.89 19.10 -6.17
N GLN A 8 -34.46 20.10 -6.88
CA GLN A 8 -35.62 19.91 -7.76
C GLN A 8 -35.21 19.38 -9.15
N ASP A 9 -33.89 19.25 -9.44
CA ASP A 9 -33.45 18.47 -10.61
C ASP A 9 -33.96 17.03 -10.43
N VAL A 10 -34.89 16.63 -11.26
CA VAL A 10 -35.55 15.30 -11.26
C VAL A 10 -34.53 14.16 -11.17
N ARG A 11 -33.35 14.35 -11.76
CA ARG A 11 -32.30 13.32 -11.79
C ARG A 11 -31.68 13.07 -10.42
N TYR A 12 -31.57 14.08 -9.55
CA TYR A 12 -31.12 13.90 -8.16
C TYR A 12 -32.23 13.26 -7.32
N ALA A 13 -33.46 13.76 -7.46
CA ALA A 13 -34.60 13.21 -6.76
C ALA A 13 -34.81 11.71 -7.06
N ASP A 14 -34.70 11.32 -8.35
CA ASP A 14 -34.85 9.93 -8.78
C ASP A 14 -33.67 9.05 -8.27
N ALA A 15 -32.44 9.54 -8.35
CA ALA A 15 -31.26 8.78 -7.92
C ALA A 15 -31.22 8.54 -6.41
N TRP A 16 -31.70 9.50 -5.62
CA TRP A 16 -31.70 9.44 -4.16
C TRP A 16 -33.02 8.89 -3.57
N LEU A 17 -33.97 8.56 -4.43
CA LEU A 17 -35.27 8.04 -4.00
C LEU A 17 -35.13 6.75 -3.19
N GLY A 18 -35.76 6.71 -2.03
CA GLY A 18 -35.78 5.56 -1.13
C GLY A 18 -34.54 5.45 -0.22
N PHE A 19 -33.52 6.30 -0.36
CA PHE A 19 -32.43 6.38 0.59
C PHE A 19 -32.78 7.25 1.80
N ARG A 20 -32.27 6.85 2.96
CA ARG A 20 -32.52 7.49 4.26
C ARG A 20 -31.37 8.41 4.65
N GLY A 21 -31.64 9.33 5.57
CA GLY A 21 -30.68 10.35 6.02
C GLY A 21 -30.82 11.64 5.20
N THR A 22 -30.48 12.78 5.78
CA THR A 22 -30.56 14.09 5.14
C THR A 22 -29.24 14.87 5.16
N ALA A 23 -28.34 14.56 6.08
CA ALA A 23 -27.07 15.28 6.21
C ALA A 23 -26.21 15.11 4.94
N TRP A 24 -26.04 13.88 4.47
CA TRP A 24 -25.30 13.56 3.25
C TRP A 24 -25.87 14.19 1.96
N GLN A 25 -27.15 14.56 1.94
CA GLN A 25 -27.76 15.22 0.77
C GLN A 25 -27.37 16.70 0.65
N THR A 26 -26.98 17.33 1.76
CA THR A 26 -26.67 18.77 1.82
C THR A 26 -25.19 19.09 1.89
N GLN A 27 -24.37 18.10 2.17
CA GLN A 27 -22.91 18.18 2.22
C GLN A 27 -22.31 16.82 1.87
N ILE A 28 -21.04 16.80 1.48
CA ILE A 28 -20.36 15.54 1.22
C ILE A 28 -20.13 14.79 2.54
N ASP A 29 -20.89 13.71 2.74
CA ASP A 29 -20.77 12.82 3.89
C ASP A 29 -21.15 11.38 3.50
N VAL A 30 -20.23 10.67 2.88
CA VAL A 30 -20.43 9.29 2.44
C VAL A 30 -20.63 8.34 3.62
N ARG A 31 -19.97 8.64 4.77
CA ARG A 31 -20.16 7.86 5.98
C ARG A 31 -21.61 7.95 6.50
N ASP A 32 -22.18 9.15 6.56
CA ASP A 32 -23.61 9.35 6.97
C ASP A 32 -24.55 8.58 6.04
N PHE A 33 -24.30 8.62 4.72
CA PHE A 33 -25.08 7.83 3.76
C PHE A 33 -24.99 6.33 4.06
N ILE A 34 -23.80 5.79 4.28
CA ILE A 34 -23.61 4.36 4.57
C ILE A 34 -24.33 4.00 5.86
N GLN A 35 -24.14 4.74 6.94
CA GLN A 35 -24.72 4.45 8.25
C GLN A 35 -26.23 4.38 8.25
N HIS A 36 -26.90 5.16 7.40
CA HIS A 36 -28.35 5.17 7.29
C HIS A 36 -28.91 4.09 6.35
N ASN A 37 -28.11 3.57 5.40
CA ASN A 37 -28.64 2.80 4.28
C ASN A 37 -28.12 1.37 4.15
N TYR A 38 -26.93 1.05 4.70
CA TYR A 38 -26.40 -0.32 4.59
C TYR A 38 -27.19 -1.31 5.48
N THR A 39 -27.11 -2.57 5.12
CA THR A 39 -27.68 -3.68 5.87
C THR A 39 -26.54 -4.59 6.34
N PRO A 40 -26.29 -4.69 7.66
CA PRO A 40 -25.37 -5.68 8.19
C PRO A 40 -25.77 -7.09 7.78
N TYR A 41 -24.78 -7.94 7.47
CA TYR A 41 -25.03 -9.32 7.11
C TYR A 41 -24.28 -10.28 8.06
N GLU A 42 -25.04 -11.13 8.72
CA GLU A 42 -24.51 -12.10 9.69
C GLU A 42 -24.68 -13.57 9.21
N GLY A 43 -25.27 -13.75 8.01
CA GLY A 43 -25.43 -15.06 7.38
C GLY A 43 -24.13 -15.59 6.75
N ASP A 44 -24.26 -16.71 6.07
CA ASP A 44 -23.14 -17.39 5.41
C ASP A 44 -23.05 -17.12 3.90
N GLU A 45 -22.14 -17.81 3.23
CA GLU A 45 -21.84 -17.67 1.81
C GLU A 45 -22.82 -18.37 0.85
N SER A 46 -23.91 -18.97 1.32
CA SER A 46 -24.81 -19.81 0.53
C SER A 46 -25.52 -19.10 -0.63
N PHE A 47 -25.60 -17.75 -0.58
CA PHE A 47 -26.19 -16.95 -1.66
C PHE A 47 -25.23 -16.67 -2.82
N LEU A 48 -23.93 -16.94 -2.67
CA LEU A 48 -22.92 -16.63 -3.68
C LEU A 48 -23.13 -17.44 -4.96
N ALA A 49 -23.02 -16.76 -6.10
CA ALA A 49 -23.17 -17.35 -7.42
C ALA A 49 -21.81 -17.67 -8.04
N ASN A 50 -21.79 -18.64 -8.96
CA ASN A 50 -20.62 -18.95 -9.77
C ASN A 50 -20.34 -17.83 -10.80
N ALA A 51 -19.13 -17.87 -11.38
CA ALA A 51 -18.78 -17.00 -12.50
C ALA A 51 -19.73 -17.19 -13.67
N THR A 52 -20.19 -16.08 -14.27
CA THR A 52 -20.99 -16.15 -15.51
C THR A 52 -20.12 -16.56 -16.71
N PRO A 53 -20.71 -17.06 -17.79
CA PRO A 53 -19.97 -17.31 -19.02
C PRO A 53 -19.25 -16.07 -19.55
N ALA A 54 -19.84 -14.86 -19.37
CA ALA A 54 -19.20 -13.60 -19.76
C ALA A 54 -17.97 -13.30 -18.89
N THR A 55 -18.06 -13.45 -17.57
CA THR A 55 -16.91 -13.31 -16.65
C THR A 55 -15.78 -14.26 -17.05
N THR A 56 -16.09 -15.52 -17.30
CA THR A 56 -15.10 -16.54 -17.67
C THR A 56 -14.43 -16.19 -19.00
N ALA A 57 -15.21 -15.83 -20.03
CA ALA A 57 -14.68 -15.48 -21.35
C ALA A 57 -13.80 -14.23 -21.33
N LEU A 58 -14.20 -13.19 -20.60
CA LEU A 58 -13.40 -11.96 -20.45
C LEU A 58 -12.11 -12.22 -19.70
N TRP A 59 -12.18 -12.97 -18.57
CA TRP A 59 -11.00 -13.26 -17.78
C TRP A 59 -9.99 -14.12 -18.53
N GLU A 60 -10.44 -15.07 -19.35
CA GLU A 60 -9.57 -15.88 -20.20
C GLU A 60 -8.84 -15.04 -21.26
N GLN A 61 -9.51 -14.04 -21.86
CA GLN A 61 -8.86 -13.10 -22.77
C GLN A 61 -7.76 -12.28 -22.08
N VAL A 62 -8.02 -11.79 -20.86
CA VAL A 62 -7.00 -11.08 -20.05
C VAL A 62 -5.84 -12.00 -19.70
N MET A 63 -6.14 -13.23 -19.27
CA MET A 63 -5.11 -14.21 -18.90
C MET A 63 -4.25 -14.64 -20.10
N ALA A 64 -4.81 -14.66 -21.30
CA ALA A 64 -4.02 -14.91 -22.52
C ALA A 64 -2.93 -13.85 -22.72
N GLY A 65 -3.26 -12.56 -22.54
CA GLY A 65 -2.28 -11.48 -22.57
C GLY A 65 -1.23 -11.58 -21.45
N ILE A 66 -1.65 -11.90 -20.21
CA ILE A 66 -0.73 -12.09 -19.09
C ILE A 66 0.24 -13.26 -19.36
N ARG A 67 -0.23 -14.35 -19.95
CA ARG A 67 0.65 -15.47 -20.35
C ARG A 67 1.71 -15.04 -21.38
N VAL A 68 1.35 -14.17 -22.33
CA VAL A 68 2.33 -13.59 -23.28
C VAL A 68 3.39 -12.77 -22.54
N GLU A 69 2.99 -11.87 -21.62
CA GLU A 69 3.94 -11.09 -20.83
C GLU A 69 4.88 -11.98 -20.01
N ASN A 70 4.36 -13.02 -19.37
CA ASN A 70 5.17 -13.97 -18.61
C ASN A 70 6.16 -14.73 -19.48
N ALA A 71 5.77 -15.10 -20.70
CA ALA A 71 6.61 -15.86 -21.63
C ALA A 71 7.70 -14.98 -22.29
N THR A 72 7.39 -13.71 -22.55
CA THR A 72 8.30 -12.77 -23.23
C THR A 72 9.13 -11.92 -22.26
N HIS A 73 8.74 -11.88 -20.98
CA HIS A 73 9.28 -10.95 -19.97
C HIS A 73 9.23 -9.47 -20.43
N ALA A 74 8.22 -9.13 -21.23
CA ALA A 74 8.04 -7.80 -21.80
C ALA A 74 6.56 -7.40 -21.75
N PRO A 75 6.24 -6.08 -21.73
CA PRO A 75 4.88 -5.59 -21.88
C PRO A 75 4.24 -6.06 -23.18
N VAL A 76 2.93 -6.32 -23.18
CA VAL A 76 2.19 -6.62 -24.41
C VAL A 76 2.33 -5.47 -25.42
N ASP A 77 2.11 -4.23 -24.95
CA ASP A 77 2.29 -3.02 -25.76
C ASP A 77 2.43 -1.76 -24.89
N PHE A 78 2.91 -0.66 -25.48
CA PHE A 78 2.93 0.69 -24.95
C PHE A 78 3.11 1.72 -26.07
N ASP A 79 2.61 2.94 -25.87
CA ASP A 79 2.77 4.04 -26.84
C ASP A 79 4.21 4.57 -26.86
N THR A 80 4.60 5.19 -27.97
CA THR A 80 5.91 5.84 -28.13
C THR A 80 5.84 7.35 -28.03
N ASN A 81 4.64 7.94 -28.11
CA ASN A 81 4.42 9.38 -28.22
C ASN A 81 3.18 9.89 -27.47
N VAL A 82 2.52 9.06 -26.66
CA VAL A 82 1.32 9.46 -25.90
C VAL A 82 1.58 9.36 -24.41
N ALA A 83 1.66 10.50 -23.71
CA ALA A 83 1.60 10.53 -22.26
C ALA A 83 0.18 10.22 -21.81
N THR A 84 0.04 9.22 -20.92
CA THR A 84 -1.26 8.85 -20.38
C THR A 84 -1.79 9.96 -19.47
N SER A 85 -3.02 10.38 -19.74
CA SER A 85 -3.80 11.30 -18.92
C SER A 85 -5.27 10.86 -18.92
N ILE A 86 -6.13 11.55 -18.18
CA ILE A 86 -7.55 11.16 -18.06
C ILE A 86 -8.21 11.00 -19.43
N THR A 87 -7.90 11.90 -20.37
CA THR A 87 -8.54 11.95 -21.70
C THR A 87 -7.60 11.65 -22.86
N ALA A 88 -6.38 11.14 -22.63
CA ALA A 88 -5.40 10.94 -23.70
C ALA A 88 -5.77 9.84 -24.69
N HIS A 89 -6.43 8.80 -24.21
CA HIS A 89 -6.76 7.62 -25.04
C HIS A 89 -8.23 7.58 -25.43
N ALA A 90 -8.52 6.96 -26.58
CA ALA A 90 -9.87 6.58 -26.97
C ALA A 90 -10.46 5.55 -25.99
N ALA A 91 -11.77 5.32 -26.07
CA ALA A 91 -12.42 4.27 -25.28
C ALA A 91 -11.91 2.88 -25.71
N GLY A 92 -11.36 2.14 -24.75
CA GLY A 92 -10.85 0.79 -24.91
C GLY A 92 -11.71 -0.25 -24.21
N TYR A 93 -11.74 -1.46 -24.73
CA TYR A 93 -12.54 -2.58 -24.22
C TYR A 93 -11.73 -3.88 -24.24
N ILE A 94 -12.08 -4.81 -23.36
CA ILE A 94 -11.64 -6.20 -23.47
C ILE A 94 -12.47 -6.87 -24.58
N ASN A 95 -13.80 -6.83 -24.39
CA ASN A 95 -14.80 -7.32 -25.34
C ASN A 95 -16.12 -6.59 -25.07
N GLN A 96 -16.35 -5.50 -25.77
CA GLN A 96 -17.45 -4.56 -25.49
C GLN A 96 -18.82 -5.22 -25.29
N PRO A 97 -19.29 -6.19 -26.10
CA PRO A 97 -20.58 -6.83 -25.90
C PRO A 97 -20.73 -7.61 -24.58
N LEU A 98 -19.65 -8.08 -24.02
CA LEU A 98 -19.66 -8.90 -22.81
C LEU A 98 -19.48 -8.09 -21.53
N GLU A 99 -18.87 -6.90 -21.62
CA GLU A 99 -18.51 -6.11 -20.46
C GLU A 99 -19.72 -5.44 -19.78
N LYS A 100 -19.90 -5.67 -18.49
CA LYS A 100 -20.88 -4.94 -17.67
C LYS A 100 -20.27 -3.65 -17.10
N ILE A 101 -18.98 -3.66 -16.79
CA ILE A 101 -18.19 -2.52 -16.35
C ILE A 101 -17.14 -2.24 -17.41
N VAL A 102 -17.15 -1.03 -17.96
CA VAL A 102 -16.29 -0.60 -19.07
C VAL A 102 -15.22 0.38 -18.60
N GLY A 103 -14.19 0.52 -19.39
CA GLY A 103 -13.08 1.44 -19.15
C GLY A 103 -11.74 0.72 -19.03
N LEU A 104 -10.74 1.23 -19.73
CA LEU A 104 -9.35 0.77 -19.65
C LEU A 104 -8.42 1.95 -19.36
N GLN A 105 -7.27 1.67 -18.79
CA GLN A 105 -6.22 2.65 -18.51
C GLN A 105 -5.67 3.29 -19.81
N THR A 106 -5.63 2.52 -20.88
CA THR A 106 -5.30 2.93 -22.25
C THR A 106 -6.43 2.54 -23.20
N ASP A 107 -6.18 2.50 -24.48
CA ASP A 107 -7.15 2.09 -25.51
C ASP A 107 -7.20 0.57 -25.76
N GLN A 108 -6.28 -0.21 -25.13
CA GLN A 108 -6.19 -1.66 -25.29
C GLN A 108 -5.93 -2.38 -23.97
N PRO A 109 -6.39 -3.64 -23.82
CA PRO A 109 -6.12 -4.45 -22.63
C PRO A 109 -4.61 -4.64 -22.40
N LEU A 110 -4.16 -4.49 -21.17
CA LEU A 110 -2.77 -4.67 -20.72
C LEU A 110 -1.73 -3.76 -21.38
N LYS A 111 -2.10 -2.89 -22.30
CA LYS A 111 -1.20 -1.87 -22.86
C LYS A 111 -0.77 -0.92 -21.72
N ARG A 112 0.54 -0.73 -21.57
CA ARG A 112 1.12 0.05 -20.46
C ARG A 112 0.82 1.54 -20.55
N ALA A 113 0.49 2.13 -19.43
CA ALA A 113 0.40 3.58 -19.31
C ALA A 113 1.78 4.23 -19.26
N LEU A 114 1.96 5.31 -20.01
CA LEU A 114 3.16 6.16 -20.01
C LEU A 114 2.90 7.40 -19.16
N HIS A 115 3.70 7.61 -18.11
CA HIS A 115 3.53 8.76 -17.22
C HIS A 115 4.84 9.52 -16.99
N PRO A 116 5.30 10.35 -17.95
CA PRO A 116 6.60 11.03 -17.91
C PRO A 116 6.66 12.20 -16.93
N PHE A 117 5.54 12.71 -16.43
CA PHE A 117 5.49 13.86 -15.52
C PHE A 117 6.27 13.64 -14.22
N GLY A 118 6.26 12.41 -13.72
CA GLY A 118 7.06 12.02 -12.56
C GLY A 118 8.55 11.92 -12.87
N GLY A 119 8.93 11.38 -14.04
CA GLY A 119 10.32 11.24 -14.44
C GLY A 119 10.50 10.59 -15.80
N ILE A 120 10.97 11.36 -16.77
CA ILE A 120 11.23 10.86 -18.14
C ILE A 120 12.36 9.82 -18.17
N LYS A 121 13.33 9.85 -17.24
CA LYS A 121 14.46 8.93 -17.23
C LYS A 121 14.04 7.47 -17.13
N MET A 122 13.06 7.16 -16.27
CA MET A 122 12.54 5.78 -16.15
C MET A 122 11.89 5.33 -17.47
N ILE A 123 11.15 6.22 -18.11
CA ILE A 123 10.51 5.93 -19.42
C ILE A 123 11.58 5.64 -20.47
N LYS A 124 12.63 6.48 -20.58
CA LYS A 124 13.76 6.24 -21.51
C LYS A 124 14.42 4.89 -21.25
N SER A 125 14.77 4.60 -20.01
CA SER A 125 15.38 3.31 -19.66
C SER A 125 14.47 2.12 -19.98
N ALA A 126 13.15 2.26 -19.85
CA ALA A 126 12.21 1.23 -20.25
C ALA A 126 12.15 1.04 -21.77
N PHE A 127 12.16 2.14 -22.54
CA PHE A 127 12.22 2.08 -24.01
C PHE A 127 13.52 1.37 -24.48
N GLU A 128 14.66 1.75 -23.92
CA GLU A 128 15.95 1.10 -24.20
C GLU A 128 15.92 -0.41 -23.87
N ALA A 129 15.39 -0.76 -22.69
CA ALA A 129 15.31 -2.15 -22.23
C ALA A 129 14.41 -3.03 -23.12
N TYR A 130 13.34 -2.46 -23.65
CA TYR A 130 12.39 -3.19 -24.52
C TYR A 130 12.64 -2.98 -26.02
N GLY A 131 13.75 -2.32 -26.40
CA GLY A 131 14.17 -2.16 -27.79
C GLY A 131 13.20 -1.32 -28.65
N ARG A 132 12.52 -0.33 -28.04
CA ARG A 132 11.62 0.60 -28.75
C ARG A 132 12.21 2.02 -28.72
N GLU A 133 12.01 2.75 -29.81
CA GLU A 133 12.46 4.14 -29.91
C GLU A 133 11.33 5.08 -29.45
N MET A 134 11.70 6.07 -28.65
CA MET A 134 10.82 7.12 -28.22
C MET A 134 10.70 8.15 -29.34
N ASP A 135 9.50 8.69 -29.56
CA ASP A 135 9.29 9.79 -30.48
C ASP A 135 10.12 11.01 -30.07
N PRO A 136 10.92 11.62 -30.99
CA PRO A 136 11.80 12.73 -30.66
C PRO A 136 11.09 13.97 -30.13
N ASP A 137 9.89 14.29 -30.64
CA ASP A 137 9.11 15.45 -30.17
C ASP A 137 8.55 15.19 -28.77
N PHE A 138 8.14 13.96 -28.49
CA PHE A 138 7.74 13.55 -27.16
C PHE A 138 8.91 13.63 -26.18
N GLU A 139 10.08 13.15 -26.52
CA GLU A 139 11.28 13.28 -25.70
C GLU A 139 11.62 14.76 -25.44
N TYR A 140 11.63 15.58 -26.48
CA TYR A 140 11.91 17.02 -26.38
C TYR A 140 10.93 17.72 -25.44
N GLN A 141 9.64 17.39 -25.49
CA GLN A 141 8.63 17.96 -24.62
C GLN A 141 8.95 17.76 -23.13
N PHE A 142 9.44 16.57 -22.74
CA PHE A 142 9.68 16.23 -21.34
C PHE A 142 11.13 16.39 -20.88
N THR A 143 12.05 16.76 -21.76
CA THR A 143 13.45 17.01 -21.41
C THR A 143 13.84 18.49 -21.54
N ALA A 144 13.27 19.22 -22.49
CA ALA A 144 13.62 20.61 -22.78
C ALA A 144 12.51 21.62 -22.45
N LEU A 145 11.24 21.30 -22.77
CA LEU A 145 10.13 22.26 -22.60
C LEU A 145 9.49 22.17 -21.19
N ARG A 146 9.59 21.04 -20.52
CA ARG A 146 8.99 20.83 -19.20
C ARG A 146 10.05 20.29 -18.23
N LYS A 147 9.97 20.75 -16.98
CA LYS A 147 10.67 20.12 -15.88
C LYS A 147 9.82 19.03 -15.27
N THR A 148 10.40 17.86 -15.03
CA THR A 148 9.72 16.73 -14.37
C THR A 148 9.99 16.73 -12.88
N HIS A 149 9.18 16.00 -12.10
CA HIS A 149 9.39 15.81 -10.67
C HIS A 149 10.81 15.31 -10.35
N ASN A 150 11.27 14.28 -11.03
CA ASN A 150 12.60 13.72 -10.84
C ASN A 150 13.72 14.74 -11.05
N GLN A 151 13.65 15.54 -12.12
CA GLN A 151 14.61 16.64 -12.34
C GLN A 151 14.60 17.62 -11.16
N GLY A 152 13.40 18.08 -10.74
CA GLY A 152 13.25 19.00 -9.63
C GLY A 152 13.89 18.50 -8.35
N VAL A 153 13.70 17.22 -8.04
CA VAL A 153 14.29 16.59 -6.85
C VAL A 153 15.82 16.57 -6.92
N PHE A 154 16.38 16.07 -8.03
CA PHE A 154 17.83 15.94 -8.15
C PHE A 154 18.58 17.27 -8.30
N ASP A 155 17.92 18.33 -8.77
CA ASP A 155 18.48 19.68 -8.77
C ASP A 155 18.68 20.26 -7.35
N VAL A 156 17.93 19.75 -6.37
CA VAL A 156 17.92 20.30 -5.00
C VAL A 156 18.58 19.36 -3.98
N TYR A 157 18.76 18.09 -4.30
CA TYR A 157 19.44 17.16 -3.41
C TYR A 157 20.85 17.60 -3.06
N SER A 158 21.19 17.53 -1.76
CA SER A 158 22.57 17.75 -1.30
C SER A 158 23.48 16.55 -1.65
N PRO A 159 24.80 16.76 -1.67
CA PRO A 159 25.76 15.66 -1.80
C PRO A 159 25.61 14.59 -0.70
N ASP A 160 25.19 14.97 0.52
CA ASP A 160 24.95 14.06 1.63
C ASP A 160 23.75 13.17 1.37
N MET A 161 22.64 13.73 0.88
CA MET A 161 21.46 12.94 0.50
C MET A 161 21.77 11.95 -0.62
N LEU A 162 22.59 12.35 -1.60
CA LEU A 162 23.03 11.46 -2.67
C LEU A 162 23.92 10.33 -2.13
N ARG A 163 24.78 10.60 -1.14
CA ARG A 163 25.55 9.55 -0.44
C ARG A 163 24.65 8.60 0.35
N CYS A 164 23.67 9.11 1.07
CA CYS A 164 22.67 8.29 1.79
C CYS A 164 21.90 7.36 0.84
N ARG A 165 21.47 7.89 -0.31
CA ARG A 165 20.79 7.11 -1.36
C ARG A 165 21.70 6.04 -1.96
N LYS A 166 22.93 6.39 -2.30
CA LYS A 166 23.92 5.46 -2.90
C LYS A 166 24.28 4.32 -1.94
N SER A 167 24.50 4.63 -0.67
CA SER A 167 24.89 3.64 0.34
C SER A 167 23.73 2.70 0.73
N GLY A 168 22.49 3.13 0.52
CA GLY A 168 21.30 2.38 0.90
C GLY A 168 20.93 2.53 2.39
N VAL A 169 21.46 3.54 3.09
CA VAL A 169 20.97 3.90 4.42
C VAL A 169 19.57 4.56 4.30
N LEU A 170 19.29 5.24 3.20
CA LEU A 170 17.95 5.61 2.74
C LEU A 170 17.63 4.87 1.44
N THR A 171 16.48 4.19 1.39
CA THR A 171 16.10 3.34 0.24
C THR A 171 14.62 3.51 -0.08
N GLY A 172 14.29 3.42 -1.37
CA GLY A 172 12.89 3.53 -1.83
C GLY A 172 12.34 4.95 -1.80
N LEU A 173 13.22 5.97 -1.84
CA LEU A 173 12.81 7.36 -2.00
C LEU A 173 12.00 7.52 -3.29
N PRO A 174 10.80 8.14 -3.25
CA PRO A 174 9.98 8.35 -4.45
C PRO A 174 10.50 9.54 -5.28
N ASP A 175 11.79 9.54 -5.56
CA ASP A 175 12.52 10.57 -6.30
C ASP A 175 12.69 10.26 -7.79
N GLY A 176 12.53 9.02 -8.19
CA GLY A 176 12.68 8.58 -9.57
C GLY A 176 11.41 8.72 -10.42
N TYR A 177 10.25 8.78 -9.77
CA TYR A 177 8.93 8.91 -10.39
C TYR A 177 7.97 9.54 -9.39
N GLY A 178 7.02 10.37 -9.88
CA GLY A 178 6.08 11.03 -8.98
C GLY A 178 5.16 10.03 -8.28
N ARG A 179 5.16 10.08 -6.96
CA ARG A 179 4.21 9.41 -6.08
C ARG A 179 3.73 10.39 -5.04
N GLY A 180 2.44 10.37 -4.76
CA GLY A 180 1.87 11.27 -3.77
C GLY A 180 0.78 10.60 -2.97
N ARG A 181 -0.40 11.10 -3.11
CA ARG A 181 -1.61 10.75 -2.37
C ARG A 181 -1.99 9.30 -2.63
N ILE A 182 -2.74 8.71 -1.71
CA ILE A 182 -2.89 7.26 -1.73
C ILE A 182 -4.34 6.79 -1.84
N ILE A 183 -5.31 7.42 -1.17
CA ILE A 183 -6.72 7.03 -1.26
C ILE A 183 -7.59 8.22 -1.60
N GLY A 184 -8.35 8.14 -2.71
CA GLY A 184 -9.45 9.04 -2.99
C GLY A 184 -10.79 8.43 -2.58
N ASP A 185 -11.75 9.25 -2.19
CA ASP A 185 -13.10 8.78 -1.95
C ASP A 185 -13.89 8.67 -3.25
N TYR A 186 -13.64 7.59 -3.99
CA TYR A 186 -14.25 7.31 -5.29
C TYR A 186 -15.78 7.14 -5.20
N ARG A 187 -16.31 6.84 -4.03
CA ARG A 187 -17.75 6.71 -3.74
C ARG A 187 -18.49 8.02 -3.96
N ARG A 188 -17.79 9.17 -3.82
CA ARG A 188 -18.36 10.51 -4.03
C ARG A 188 -18.94 10.67 -5.44
N VAL A 189 -18.29 10.12 -6.47
CA VAL A 189 -18.78 10.23 -7.84
C VAL A 189 -20.06 9.44 -8.05
N ALA A 190 -20.18 8.25 -7.45
CA ALA A 190 -21.38 7.45 -7.51
C ALA A 190 -22.55 8.11 -6.73
N LEU A 191 -22.28 8.69 -5.56
CA LEU A 191 -23.32 9.24 -4.69
C LEU A 191 -23.78 10.63 -5.11
N TYR A 192 -22.87 11.49 -5.61
CA TYR A 192 -23.14 12.91 -5.88
C TYR A 192 -23.13 13.30 -7.36
N GLY A 193 -22.41 12.55 -8.21
CA GLY A 193 -22.12 12.92 -9.58
C GLY A 193 -21.11 14.10 -9.69
N ILE A 194 -20.55 14.26 -10.88
CA ILE A 194 -19.50 15.28 -11.14
C ILE A 194 -20.01 16.70 -10.98
N ARG A 195 -21.26 16.98 -11.35
CA ARG A 195 -21.85 18.32 -11.25
C ARG A 195 -21.83 18.85 -9.81
N TYR A 196 -22.17 17.99 -8.84
CA TYR A 196 -22.12 18.35 -7.42
C TYR A 196 -20.69 18.67 -6.97
N LEU A 197 -19.74 17.79 -7.31
CA LEU A 197 -18.34 17.93 -6.91
C LEU A 197 -17.68 19.18 -7.54
N VAL A 198 -17.99 19.48 -8.80
CA VAL A 198 -17.55 20.71 -9.47
C VAL A 198 -18.10 21.93 -8.74
N ARG A 199 -19.40 21.95 -8.44
CA ARG A 199 -20.04 23.05 -7.72
C ARG A 199 -19.43 23.28 -6.34
N GLU A 200 -19.10 22.21 -5.64
CA GLU A 200 -18.38 22.31 -4.35
C GLU A 200 -17.03 23.01 -4.52
N ARG A 201 -16.23 22.62 -5.51
CA ARG A 201 -14.92 23.24 -5.78
C ARG A 201 -15.05 24.74 -6.15
N GLU A 202 -16.08 25.09 -6.90
CA GLU A 202 -16.37 26.50 -7.23
C GLU A 202 -16.72 27.33 -5.98
N LEU A 203 -17.50 26.78 -5.07
CA LEU A 203 -17.84 27.43 -3.80
C LEU A 203 -16.59 27.59 -2.90
N GLN A 204 -15.77 26.54 -2.81
CA GLN A 204 -14.52 26.56 -2.04
C GLN A 204 -13.52 27.57 -2.63
N PHE A 205 -13.43 27.67 -3.95
CA PHE A 205 -12.63 28.66 -4.65
C PHE A 205 -13.10 30.08 -4.36
N ALA A 206 -14.42 30.34 -4.39
CA ALA A 206 -14.99 31.65 -4.08
C ALA A 206 -14.78 32.06 -2.61
N ASP A 207 -14.83 31.10 -1.68
CA ASP A 207 -14.59 31.31 -0.24
C ASP A 207 -13.19 31.84 0.09
N LEU A 208 -12.23 31.62 -0.78
CA LEU A 208 -10.85 32.11 -0.62
C LEU A 208 -10.65 33.58 -1.12
N GLN A 209 -11.64 34.16 -1.80
CA GLN A 209 -11.51 35.50 -2.37
C GLN A 209 -11.25 36.60 -1.31
N PRO A 210 -11.97 36.62 -0.17
CA PRO A 210 -11.72 37.63 0.85
C PRO A 210 -10.30 37.55 1.47
N ALA A 211 -9.77 36.34 1.67
CA ALA A 211 -8.42 36.13 2.19
C ALA A 211 -7.36 36.61 1.19
N LEU A 212 -7.57 36.35 -0.10
CA LEU A 212 -6.69 36.85 -1.16
C LEU A 212 -6.67 38.37 -1.22
N GLU A 213 -7.84 39.04 -1.14
CA GLU A 213 -7.97 40.49 -1.17
C GLU A 213 -7.29 41.16 0.03
N ARG A 214 -7.27 40.53 1.18
CA ARG A 214 -6.55 41.03 2.38
C ARG A 214 -5.07 40.62 2.40
N GLY A 215 -4.59 39.83 1.45
CA GLY A 215 -3.23 39.29 1.43
C GLY A 215 -2.91 38.33 2.58
N GLU A 216 -3.92 37.72 3.17
CA GLU A 216 -3.76 36.76 4.26
C GLU A 216 -3.14 35.45 3.76
N ALA A 217 -2.06 35.01 4.42
CA ALA A 217 -1.35 33.75 4.07
C ALA A 217 -1.17 33.59 2.54
N LEU A 218 -0.71 34.65 1.88
CA LEU A 218 -0.80 34.83 0.41
C LEU A 218 -0.33 33.62 -0.39
N GLU A 219 0.82 33.06 -0.06
CA GLU A 219 1.35 31.88 -0.77
C GLU A 219 0.42 30.67 -0.60
N ALA A 220 -0.02 30.37 0.61
CA ALA A 220 -0.91 29.22 0.87
C ALA A 220 -2.27 29.40 0.20
N THR A 221 -2.81 30.63 0.22
CA THR A 221 -4.10 30.98 -0.44
C THR A 221 -3.99 30.82 -1.96
N LEU A 222 -2.92 31.33 -2.58
CA LEU A 222 -2.70 31.20 -4.02
C LEU A 222 -2.53 29.73 -4.44
N ARG A 223 -1.74 28.97 -3.70
CA ARG A 223 -1.55 27.53 -3.96
C ARG A 223 -2.87 26.77 -3.87
N LEU A 224 -3.66 27.01 -2.82
CA LEU A 224 -4.93 26.33 -2.66
C LEU A 224 -5.92 26.69 -3.79
N ARG A 225 -5.94 27.95 -4.24
CA ARG A 225 -6.78 28.35 -5.38
C ARG A 225 -6.35 27.66 -6.68
N GLU A 226 -5.05 27.55 -6.93
CA GLU A 226 -4.50 26.81 -8.07
C GLU A 226 -4.90 25.33 -8.00
N GLU A 227 -4.72 24.69 -6.84
CA GLU A 227 -5.12 23.29 -6.61
C GLU A 227 -6.61 23.05 -6.85
N LEU A 228 -7.49 23.94 -6.37
CA LEU A 228 -8.93 23.85 -6.58
C LEU A 228 -9.31 23.99 -8.08
N ALA A 229 -8.61 24.88 -8.79
CA ALA A 229 -8.81 25.03 -10.24
C ALA A 229 -8.38 23.76 -11.00
N GLU A 230 -7.25 23.15 -10.65
CA GLU A 230 -6.79 21.88 -11.21
C GLU A 230 -7.73 20.72 -10.87
N GLN A 231 -8.22 20.65 -9.64
CA GLN A 231 -9.19 19.64 -9.20
C GLN A 231 -10.50 19.77 -9.99
N ARG A 232 -11.00 20.99 -10.17
CA ARG A 232 -12.18 21.25 -11.00
C ARG A 232 -11.97 20.78 -12.44
N ARG A 233 -10.82 21.07 -13.04
CA ARG A 233 -10.45 20.61 -14.39
C ARG A 233 -10.43 19.10 -14.47
N ALA A 234 -9.83 18.43 -13.50
CA ALA A 234 -9.76 16.96 -13.44
C ALA A 234 -11.15 16.31 -13.34
N LEU A 235 -12.07 16.88 -12.56
CA LEU A 235 -13.46 16.42 -12.48
C LEU A 235 -14.18 16.52 -13.85
N LEU A 236 -14.00 17.63 -14.58
CA LEU A 236 -14.57 17.79 -15.92
C LEU A 236 -13.94 16.82 -16.94
N GLN A 237 -12.63 16.56 -16.86
CA GLN A 237 -11.98 15.55 -17.68
C GLN A 237 -12.47 14.13 -17.35
N MET A 238 -12.78 13.86 -16.09
CA MET A 238 -13.38 12.58 -15.66
C MET A 238 -14.75 12.38 -16.31
N GLN A 239 -15.58 13.43 -16.38
CA GLN A 239 -16.86 13.42 -17.05
C GLN A 239 -16.69 13.20 -18.57
N GLU A 240 -15.74 13.89 -19.20
CA GLU A 240 -15.42 13.71 -20.62
C GLU A 240 -14.96 12.27 -20.92
N MET A 241 -14.11 11.70 -20.08
CA MET A 241 -13.67 10.32 -20.22
C MET A 241 -14.87 9.35 -20.18
N ALA A 242 -15.75 9.50 -19.20
CA ALA A 242 -16.94 8.65 -19.06
C ALA A 242 -17.90 8.78 -20.26
N ALA A 243 -18.06 9.98 -20.79
CA ALA A 243 -18.89 10.24 -21.96
C ALA A 243 -18.40 9.48 -23.21
N ARG A 244 -17.10 9.26 -23.36
CA ARG A 244 -16.52 8.43 -24.44
C ARG A 244 -16.95 6.97 -24.38
N TYR A 245 -17.34 6.49 -23.20
CA TYR A 245 -17.92 5.16 -22.98
C TYR A 245 -19.46 5.17 -22.99
N GLY A 246 -20.09 6.30 -23.37
CA GLY A 246 -21.55 6.46 -23.40
C GLY A 246 -22.18 6.62 -22.02
N CYS A 247 -21.42 7.01 -20.99
CA CYS A 247 -21.90 7.16 -19.62
C CYS A 247 -21.95 8.64 -19.20
N ASP A 248 -23.08 9.07 -18.62
CA ASP A 248 -23.25 10.42 -18.05
C ASP A 248 -23.09 10.39 -16.53
N ILE A 249 -21.87 10.57 -16.05
CA ILE A 249 -21.53 10.64 -14.63
C ILE A 249 -21.74 12.04 -14.01
N SER A 250 -22.35 12.97 -14.75
CA SER A 250 -22.64 14.30 -14.22
C SER A 250 -23.62 14.27 -13.04
N HIS A 251 -24.42 13.21 -12.91
CA HIS A 251 -25.45 12.99 -11.90
C HIS A 251 -25.15 11.74 -11.06
N PRO A 252 -25.78 11.61 -9.87
CA PRO A 252 -25.67 10.42 -9.04
C PRO A 252 -26.09 9.14 -9.77
N ALA A 253 -25.52 8.01 -9.35
CA ALA A 253 -25.88 6.70 -9.83
C ALA A 253 -27.29 6.30 -9.41
N ARG A 254 -28.08 5.72 -10.33
CA ARG A 254 -29.47 5.30 -10.12
C ARG A 254 -29.60 3.79 -9.90
N THR A 255 -28.64 3.01 -10.40
CA THR A 255 -28.65 1.55 -10.33
C THR A 255 -27.35 1.02 -9.73
N ALA A 256 -27.34 -0.26 -9.33
CA ALA A 256 -26.13 -0.92 -8.88
C ALA A 256 -25.03 -0.91 -9.96
N ARG A 257 -25.40 -1.16 -11.20
CA ARG A 257 -24.45 -1.09 -12.33
C ARG A 257 -23.85 0.31 -12.49
N GLU A 258 -24.67 1.36 -12.42
CA GLU A 258 -24.19 2.75 -12.47
C GLU A 258 -23.29 3.05 -11.25
N ALA A 259 -23.64 2.61 -10.05
CA ALA A 259 -22.84 2.86 -8.85
C ALA A 259 -21.44 2.25 -8.97
N VAL A 260 -21.32 1.00 -9.39
CA VAL A 260 -20.04 0.34 -9.65
C VAL A 260 -19.27 1.05 -10.76
N GLN A 261 -19.94 1.40 -11.86
CA GLN A 261 -19.31 2.04 -13.03
C GLN A 261 -18.82 3.46 -12.71
N TRP A 262 -19.60 4.29 -11.99
CA TRP A 262 -19.23 5.66 -11.61
C TRP A 262 -18.05 5.66 -10.65
N LEU A 263 -18.09 4.77 -9.66
CA LEU A 263 -16.98 4.56 -8.73
C LEU A 263 -15.72 4.13 -9.49
N TYR A 264 -15.85 3.19 -10.42
CA TYR A 264 -14.73 2.75 -11.24
C TYR A 264 -14.17 3.87 -12.13
N PHE A 265 -15.00 4.71 -12.76
CA PHE A 265 -14.48 5.84 -13.53
C PHE A 265 -13.72 6.85 -12.68
N ALA A 266 -14.14 7.09 -11.43
CA ALA A 266 -13.39 7.92 -10.49
C ALA A 266 -12.01 7.33 -10.20
N TYR A 267 -11.95 6.04 -9.92
CA TYR A 267 -10.69 5.31 -9.74
C TYR A 267 -9.83 5.32 -11.01
N LEU A 268 -10.43 5.05 -12.16
CA LEU A 268 -9.73 5.02 -13.45
C LEU A 268 -9.12 6.38 -13.81
N ALA A 269 -9.82 7.48 -13.55
CA ALA A 269 -9.29 8.82 -13.77
C ALA A 269 -8.06 9.09 -12.90
N ALA A 270 -8.10 8.70 -11.63
CA ALA A 270 -6.95 8.80 -10.73
C ALA A 270 -5.77 7.95 -11.24
N VAL A 271 -6.01 6.70 -11.64
CA VAL A 271 -5.00 5.79 -12.22
C VAL A 271 -4.38 6.37 -13.49
N LYS A 272 -5.16 6.99 -14.36
CA LYS A 272 -4.67 7.58 -15.61
C LYS A 272 -3.89 8.88 -15.41
N SER A 273 -4.03 9.53 -14.26
CA SER A 273 -3.43 10.85 -13.98
C SER A 273 -2.18 10.78 -13.11
N GLN A 274 -1.76 9.60 -12.64
CA GLN A 274 -0.56 9.46 -11.83
C GLN A 274 0.28 8.22 -12.22
N ASN A 275 1.47 8.09 -11.63
CA ASN A 275 2.46 7.09 -12.02
C ASN A 275 2.40 5.80 -11.16
N GLY A 276 1.23 5.39 -10.76
CA GLY A 276 1.04 4.17 -9.98
C GLY A 276 1.37 4.28 -8.50
N GLY A 277 1.25 3.19 -7.80
CA GLY A 277 1.54 2.89 -6.41
C GLY A 277 1.58 4.03 -5.38
N ALA A 278 0.72 4.05 -4.39
CA ALA A 278 -0.31 3.04 -4.20
C ALA A 278 -1.67 3.60 -4.65
N MET A 279 -2.45 2.74 -5.34
CA MET A 279 -3.77 3.09 -5.87
C MET A 279 -4.87 2.35 -5.10
N SER A 280 -4.94 2.55 -3.80
CA SER A 280 -5.90 1.88 -2.93
C SER A 280 -7.34 2.27 -3.27
N LEU A 281 -8.25 1.30 -3.21
CA LEU A 281 -9.68 1.49 -3.48
C LEU A 281 -10.40 2.12 -2.29
N GLY A 282 -10.06 1.70 -1.09
CA GLY A 282 -10.69 2.16 0.13
C GLY A 282 -11.65 1.15 0.74
N ARG A 283 -12.86 1.57 1.05
CA ARG A 283 -13.97 0.77 1.57
C ARG A 283 -15.13 0.90 0.60
N THR A 284 -15.18 0.07 -0.42
CA THR A 284 -16.19 0.17 -1.48
C THR A 284 -17.30 -0.87 -1.34
N ALA A 285 -17.00 -2.05 -0.78
CA ALA A 285 -17.94 -3.16 -0.69
C ALA A 285 -19.24 -2.80 0.06
N THR A 286 -19.16 -2.24 1.26
CA THR A 286 -20.32 -1.87 2.07
C THR A 286 -21.17 -0.76 1.39
N PHE A 287 -20.50 0.17 0.70
CA PHE A 287 -21.18 1.23 -0.07
C PHE A 287 -21.94 0.66 -1.28
N LEU A 288 -21.29 -0.17 -2.09
CA LEU A 288 -21.90 -0.77 -3.29
C LEU A 288 -23.03 -1.73 -2.94
N ASP A 289 -22.94 -2.40 -1.77
CA ASP A 289 -23.99 -3.28 -1.27
C ASP A 289 -25.34 -2.59 -1.14
N ILE A 290 -25.35 -1.31 -0.78
CA ILE A 290 -26.59 -0.51 -0.64
C ILE A 290 -27.37 -0.49 -1.97
N TYR A 291 -26.67 -0.26 -3.08
CA TYR A 291 -27.27 -0.24 -4.41
C TYR A 291 -27.63 -1.64 -4.90
N ILE A 292 -26.75 -2.61 -4.69
CA ILE A 292 -26.95 -4.01 -5.11
C ILE A 292 -28.16 -4.61 -4.38
N GLU A 293 -28.25 -4.48 -3.08
CA GLU A 293 -29.38 -5.01 -2.30
C GLU A 293 -30.71 -4.30 -2.61
N ARG A 294 -30.67 -3.01 -2.96
CA ARG A 294 -31.84 -2.30 -3.44
C ARG A 294 -32.33 -2.90 -4.77
N ASP A 295 -31.43 -3.09 -5.73
CA ASP A 295 -31.77 -3.57 -7.07
C ASP A 295 -32.17 -5.06 -7.04
N LEU A 296 -31.57 -5.89 -6.17
CA LEU A 296 -32.00 -7.27 -5.91
C LEU A 296 -33.42 -7.32 -5.37
N ARG A 297 -33.74 -6.49 -4.36
CA ARG A 297 -35.11 -6.41 -3.80
C ARG A 297 -36.16 -5.90 -4.79
N ALA A 298 -35.73 -5.04 -5.73
CA ALA A 298 -36.59 -4.54 -6.79
C ALA A 298 -36.72 -5.53 -7.97
N GLY A 299 -36.00 -6.65 -7.96
CA GLY A 299 -35.98 -7.64 -9.07
C GLY A 299 -35.27 -7.13 -10.33
N LEU A 300 -34.45 -6.07 -10.21
CA LEU A 300 -33.64 -5.52 -11.30
C LEU A 300 -32.35 -6.31 -11.51
N LEU A 301 -31.89 -7.03 -10.49
CA LEU A 301 -30.76 -7.96 -10.48
C LEU A 301 -31.17 -9.28 -9.84
N ASN A 302 -30.42 -10.32 -10.17
CA ASN A 302 -30.33 -11.56 -9.40
C ASN A 302 -28.93 -11.73 -8.81
N GLU A 303 -28.68 -12.73 -7.97
CA GLU A 303 -27.39 -12.95 -7.30
C GLU A 303 -26.24 -13.21 -8.30
N GLU A 304 -26.49 -13.89 -9.42
CA GLU A 304 -25.53 -14.12 -10.48
C GLU A 304 -25.08 -12.82 -11.15
N GLN A 305 -26.03 -11.94 -11.47
CA GLN A 305 -25.75 -10.62 -12.03
C GLN A 305 -25.05 -9.68 -11.04
N ALA A 306 -25.39 -9.79 -9.75
CA ALA A 306 -24.72 -9.04 -8.70
C ALA A 306 -23.24 -9.46 -8.57
N GLN A 307 -22.95 -10.76 -8.61
CA GLN A 307 -21.57 -11.26 -8.62
C GLN A 307 -20.84 -10.83 -9.90
N GLU A 308 -21.48 -10.89 -11.06
CA GLU A 308 -20.91 -10.48 -12.35
C GLU A 308 -20.46 -9.00 -12.35
N LEU A 309 -21.23 -8.10 -11.74
CA LEU A 309 -20.85 -6.69 -11.61
C LEU A 309 -19.54 -6.53 -10.82
N ILE A 310 -19.42 -7.26 -9.71
CA ILE A 310 -18.22 -7.21 -8.86
C ILE A 310 -17.03 -7.90 -9.55
N ASP A 311 -17.23 -9.04 -10.19
CA ASP A 311 -16.18 -9.73 -10.95
C ASP A 311 -15.60 -8.82 -12.04
N HIS A 312 -16.47 -8.17 -12.84
CA HIS A 312 -16.01 -7.27 -13.90
C HIS A 312 -15.29 -6.04 -13.37
N PHE A 313 -15.74 -5.49 -12.24
CA PHE A 313 -15.04 -4.40 -11.56
C PHE A 313 -13.64 -4.83 -11.10
N ILE A 314 -13.54 -5.94 -10.38
CA ILE A 314 -12.27 -6.47 -9.89
C ILE A 314 -11.34 -6.88 -11.04
N MET A 315 -11.89 -7.40 -12.14
CA MET A 315 -11.12 -7.70 -13.34
C MET A 315 -10.42 -6.46 -13.89
N LYS A 316 -11.10 -5.30 -13.91
CA LYS A 316 -10.50 -4.03 -14.34
C LYS A 316 -9.33 -3.61 -13.44
N ILE A 317 -9.48 -3.79 -12.12
CA ILE A 317 -8.40 -3.50 -11.16
C ILE A 317 -7.18 -4.40 -11.43
N ARG A 318 -7.39 -5.68 -11.72
CA ARG A 318 -6.32 -6.65 -12.03
C ARG A 318 -5.54 -6.34 -13.31
N MET A 319 -6.05 -5.44 -14.16
CA MET A 319 -5.45 -5.09 -15.44
C MET A 319 -4.60 -3.81 -15.42
N VAL A 320 -4.65 -3.01 -14.38
CA VAL A 320 -3.90 -1.75 -14.29
C VAL A 320 -2.41 -2.01 -14.33
N ARG A 321 -1.71 -1.37 -15.28
CA ARG A 321 -0.25 -1.51 -15.48
C ARG A 321 0.36 -0.18 -15.94
N PHE A 322 1.60 0.07 -15.49
CA PHE A 322 2.41 1.20 -15.93
C PHE A 322 3.67 0.69 -16.65
N LEU A 323 4.26 1.51 -17.51
CA LEU A 323 5.55 1.17 -18.10
C LEU A 323 6.65 1.28 -17.03
N ARG A 324 7.36 0.19 -16.82
CA ARG A 324 8.49 0.08 -15.87
C ARG A 324 9.71 -0.51 -16.54
N THR A 325 10.87 -0.33 -15.90
CA THR A 325 12.09 -1.05 -16.31
C THR A 325 12.07 -2.49 -15.78
N PRO A 326 12.81 -3.42 -16.42
CA PRO A 326 12.97 -4.78 -15.88
C PRO A 326 13.56 -4.80 -14.46
N GLU A 327 14.43 -3.84 -14.11
CA GLU A 327 14.99 -3.72 -12.75
C GLU A 327 13.92 -3.33 -11.74
N PHE A 328 12.98 -2.44 -12.10
CA PHE A 328 11.85 -2.10 -11.24
C PHE A 328 10.95 -3.31 -11.02
N ASP A 329 10.62 -4.02 -12.10
CA ASP A 329 9.80 -5.23 -12.04
C ASP A 329 10.47 -6.32 -11.19
N SER A 330 11.77 -6.47 -11.31
CA SER A 330 12.56 -7.39 -10.47
C SER A 330 12.53 -6.98 -8.98
N LEU A 331 12.65 -5.67 -8.69
CA LEU A 331 12.67 -5.17 -7.30
C LEU A 331 11.33 -5.35 -6.59
N PHE A 332 10.20 -5.14 -7.30
CA PHE A 332 8.85 -5.16 -6.75
C PHE A 332 8.02 -6.38 -7.16
N SER A 333 8.62 -7.33 -7.86
CA SER A 333 7.97 -8.55 -8.36
C SER A 333 6.83 -8.25 -9.34
N GLY A 334 7.14 -7.44 -10.35
CA GLY A 334 6.23 -6.91 -11.35
C GLY A 334 5.91 -5.43 -11.13
N ASP A 335 4.79 -4.96 -11.67
CA ASP A 335 4.28 -3.60 -11.47
C ASP A 335 3.06 -3.61 -10.53
N PRO A 336 3.23 -3.84 -9.22
CA PRO A 336 2.12 -3.78 -8.28
C PRO A 336 1.65 -2.33 -8.14
N ILE A 337 0.34 -2.15 -8.18
CA ILE A 337 -0.28 -0.84 -7.94
C ILE A 337 -0.80 -0.68 -6.52
N TRP A 338 -0.71 -1.74 -5.71
CA TRP A 338 -1.20 -1.81 -4.32
C TRP A 338 -2.64 -1.28 -4.21
N ALA A 339 -3.53 -1.83 -5.04
CA ALA A 339 -4.96 -1.56 -5.01
C ALA A 339 -5.58 -2.28 -3.80
N THR A 340 -5.55 -1.63 -2.64
CA THR A 340 -6.05 -2.21 -1.39
C THR A 340 -7.51 -1.87 -1.20
N GLU A 341 -8.33 -2.89 -0.93
CA GLU A 341 -9.72 -2.79 -0.53
C GLU A 341 -9.90 -3.37 0.87
N VAL A 342 -10.53 -2.64 1.78
CA VAL A 342 -10.82 -3.13 3.12
C VAL A 342 -12.22 -3.73 3.19
N LEU A 343 -12.32 -4.87 3.87
CA LEU A 343 -13.54 -5.67 4.01
C LEU A 343 -13.85 -5.93 5.48
N GLY A 344 -15.12 -5.86 5.86
CA GLY A 344 -15.55 -6.09 7.23
C GLY A 344 -15.25 -4.93 8.17
N GLY A 345 -14.87 -5.25 9.39
CA GLY A 345 -14.77 -4.29 10.50
C GLY A 345 -16.11 -4.01 11.18
N MET A 346 -16.06 -3.16 12.20
CA MET A 346 -17.21 -2.78 13.02
C MET A 346 -17.48 -1.29 12.91
N GLY A 347 -18.76 -0.89 12.96
CA GLY A 347 -19.16 0.50 13.10
C GLY A 347 -18.91 1.02 14.52
N LEU A 348 -18.79 2.34 14.66
CA LEU A 348 -18.74 3.00 15.99
C LEU A 348 -20.03 2.78 16.80
N ASP A 349 -21.11 2.43 16.13
CA ASP A 349 -22.42 2.09 16.73
C ASP A 349 -22.55 0.61 17.13
N GLY A 350 -21.48 -0.18 16.97
CA GLY A 350 -21.41 -1.60 17.32
C GLY A 350 -22.00 -2.55 16.27
N ARG A 351 -22.54 -2.05 15.15
CA ARG A 351 -22.99 -2.91 14.05
C ARG A 351 -21.77 -3.39 13.24
N THR A 352 -21.82 -4.61 12.72
CA THR A 352 -20.81 -5.04 11.76
C THR A 352 -20.93 -4.31 10.42
N LEU A 353 -19.81 -3.97 9.81
CA LEU A 353 -19.76 -3.41 8.44
C LEU A 353 -19.67 -4.51 7.37
N VAL A 354 -19.74 -5.77 7.77
CA VAL A 354 -19.88 -6.90 6.85
C VAL A 354 -21.22 -6.82 6.14
N SER A 355 -21.22 -6.90 4.83
CA SER A 355 -22.38 -6.96 3.96
C SER A 355 -22.29 -8.16 3.03
N LYS A 356 -23.34 -8.49 2.28
CA LYS A 356 -23.25 -9.55 1.26
C LYS A 356 -22.19 -9.28 0.21
N THR A 357 -21.99 -8.01 -0.16
CA THR A 357 -20.98 -7.63 -1.14
C THR A 357 -19.55 -7.78 -0.58
N THR A 358 -19.36 -7.76 0.74
CA THR A 358 -18.10 -8.18 1.38
C THR A 358 -17.73 -9.63 1.00
N PHE A 359 -18.70 -10.53 1.04
CA PHE A 359 -18.50 -11.92 0.59
C PHE A 359 -18.25 -12.00 -0.93
N ARG A 360 -18.99 -11.22 -1.75
CA ARG A 360 -18.81 -11.19 -3.21
C ARG A 360 -17.41 -10.77 -3.60
N TYR A 361 -16.79 -9.82 -2.89
CA TYR A 361 -15.39 -9.44 -3.11
C TYR A 361 -14.41 -10.58 -2.82
N LEU A 362 -14.56 -11.25 -1.68
CA LEU A 362 -13.75 -12.43 -1.36
C LEU A 362 -13.95 -13.55 -2.40
N HIS A 363 -15.19 -13.71 -2.88
CA HIS A 363 -15.55 -14.73 -3.85
C HIS A 363 -14.91 -14.53 -5.24
N THR A 364 -14.46 -13.30 -5.57
CA THR A 364 -13.71 -13.06 -6.81
C THR A 364 -12.41 -13.88 -6.90
N LEU A 365 -11.89 -14.32 -5.76
CA LEU A 365 -10.72 -15.21 -5.70
C LEU A 365 -11.07 -16.67 -6.10
N HIS A 366 -12.34 -16.99 -6.17
CA HIS A 366 -12.84 -18.28 -6.69
C HIS A 366 -13.35 -18.14 -8.13
N THR A 367 -14.15 -17.11 -8.44
CA THR A 367 -14.72 -16.91 -9.78
C THR A 367 -13.68 -16.65 -10.85
N MET A 368 -12.59 -15.94 -10.52
CA MET A 368 -11.49 -15.61 -11.42
C MET A 368 -10.12 -16.17 -10.95
N GLY A 369 -10.12 -16.93 -9.87
CA GLY A 369 -8.92 -17.50 -9.27
C GLY A 369 -8.11 -16.54 -8.41
N PRO A 370 -7.13 -17.07 -7.64
CA PRO A 370 -6.23 -16.29 -6.79
C PRO A 370 -5.49 -15.21 -7.57
N ALA A 371 -5.33 -14.05 -6.95
CA ALA A 371 -4.60 -12.93 -7.54
C ALA A 371 -3.99 -12.04 -6.43
N PRO A 372 -2.86 -11.39 -6.71
CA PRO A 372 -2.25 -10.46 -5.78
C PRO A 372 -3.06 -9.17 -5.59
N GLU A 373 -3.86 -8.79 -6.59
CA GLU A 373 -4.64 -7.55 -6.59
C GLU A 373 -6.09 -7.78 -7.00
N PRO A 374 -7.03 -7.00 -6.45
CA PRO A 374 -6.79 -6.05 -5.35
C PRO A 374 -6.25 -6.75 -4.10
N ASN A 375 -5.47 -6.00 -3.30
CA ASN A 375 -4.99 -6.48 -2.01
C ASN A 375 -6.15 -6.46 -1.01
N LEU A 376 -6.88 -7.57 -0.90
CA LEU A 376 -8.06 -7.70 -0.05
C LEU A 376 -7.62 -7.78 1.42
N THR A 377 -8.03 -6.78 2.19
CA THR A 377 -7.68 -6.62 3.60
C THR A 377 -8.91 -6.78 4.47
N VAL A 378 -8.93 -7.81 5.31
CA VAL A 378 -9.99 -8.00 6.28
C VAL A 378 -9.68 -7.19 7.54
N LEU A 379 -10.55 -6.23 7.85
CA LEU A 379 -10.51 -5.50 9.11
C LEU A 379 -11.09 -6.40 10.21
N TRP A 380 -10.18 -6.94 11.03
CA TRP A 380 -10.51 -7.98 11.98
C TRP A 380 -10.90 -7.42 13.34
N SER A 381 -12.03 -7.92 13.87
CA SER A 381 -12.47 -7.72 15.25
C SER A 381 -13.02 -9.04 15.78
N GLN A 382 -12.89 -9.27 17.09
CA GLN A 382 -13.52 -10.42 17.73
C GLN A 382 -15.05 -10.38 17.59
N ALA A 383 -15.64 -9.20 17.46
CA ALA A 383 -17.09 -8.98 17.31
C ALA A 383 -17.63 -9.25 15.89
N LEU A 384 -16.78 -9.58 14.91
CA LEU A 384 -17.24 -9.94 13.56
C LEU A 384 -18.13 -11.18 13.56
N PRO A 385 -19.11 -11.27 12.63
CA PRO A 385 -19.96 -12.46 12.49
C PRO A 385 -19.15 -13.73 12.30
N ALA A 386 -19.47 -14.79 13.05
CA ALA A 386 -18.74 -16.05 13.04
C ALA A 386 -18.70 -16.71 11.64
N ALA A 387 -19.77 -16.61 10.87
CA ALA A 387 -19.83 -17.11 9.50
C ALA A 387 -18.83 -16.38 8.59
N PHE A 388 -18.74 -15.06 8.70
CA PHE A 388 -17.78 -14.28 7.94
C PHE A 388 -16.31 -14.61 8.32
N LYS A 389 -16.01 -14.71 9.62
CA LYS A 389 -14.69 -15.12 10.10
C LYS A 389 -14.23 -16.45 9.48
N LYS A 390 -15.12 -17.45 9.49
CA LYS A 390 -14.85 -18.77 8.91
C LYS A 390 -14.67 -18.72 7.40
N TYR A 391 -15.50 -17.95 6.69
CA TYR A 391 -15.38 -17.81 5.25
C TYR A 391 -14.06 -17.11 4.87
N ALA A 392 -13.68 -16.03 5.55
CA ALA A 392 -12.41 -15.37 5.33
C ALA A 392 -11.21 -16.29 5.59
N ALA A 393 -11.26 -17.07 6.69
CA ALA A 393 -10.23 -18.08 7.00
C ALA A 393 -10.13 -19.14 5.90
N ARG A 394 -11.27 -19.67 5.41
CA ARG A 394 -11.32 -20.63 4.30
C ARG A 394 -10.70 -20.09 3.03
N VAL A 395 -11.05 -18.86 2.64
CA VAL A 395 -10.48 -18.18 1.47
C VAL A 395 -8.97 -17.99 1.64
N SER A 396 -8.52 -17.60 2.82
CA SER A 396 -7.09 -17.42 3.13
C SER A 396 -6.32 -18.74 3.00
N ILE A 397 -6.85 -19.83 3.55
CA ILE A 397 -6.26 -21.19 3.46
C ILE A 397 -6.16 -21.64 2.01
N ALA A 398 -7.20 -21.38 1.22
CA ALA A 398 -7.26 -21.82 -0.18
C ALA A 398 -6.35 -21.01 -1.11
N THR A 399 -6.15 -19.71 -0.85
CA THR A 399 -5.61 -18.80 -1.84
C THR A 399 -4.34 -18.06 -1.43
N SER A 400 -4.04 -17.93 -0.13
CA SER A 400 -3.00 -17.06 0.43
C SER A 400 -3.07 -15.61 -0.11
N SER A 401 -4.27 -15.12 -0.44
CA SER A 401 -4.49 -13.81 -1.09
C SER A 401 -4.99 -12.72 -0.15
N LEU A 402 -5.25 -13.04 1.12
CA LEU A 402 -5.78 -12.09 2.09
C LEU A 402 -4.72 -11.61 3.07
N GLN A 403 -4.91 -10.38 3.56
CA GLN A 403 -4.26 -9.88 4.77
C GLN A 403 -5.30 -9.44 5.78
N TYR A 404 -4.85 -9.23 7.00
CA TYR A 404 -5.69 -8.88 8.14
C TYR A 404 -5.11 -7.68 8.87
N GLU A 405 -6.00 -6.82 9.38
CA GLU A 405 -5.66 -5.63 10.15
C GLU A 405 -6.54 -5.55 11.39
N ASN A 406 -6.00 -5.03 12.49
CA ASN A 406 -6.70 -4.89 13.77
C ASN A 406 -7.70 -3.74 13.73
N ASP A 407 -8.97 -4.05 13.48
CA ASP A 407 -10.03 -3.04 13.41
C ASP A 407 -10.26 -2.33 14.75
N ASP A 408 -10.22 -3.07 15.85
CA ASP A 408 -10.51 -2.51 17.17
C ASP A 408 -9.45 -1.49 17.59
N LEU A 409 -8.16 -1.77 17.34
CA LEU A 409 -7.06 -0.85 17.56
C LEU A 409 -7.19 0.42 16.70
N MET A 410 -7.41 0.24 15.40
CA MET A 410 -7.47 1.36 14.46
C MET A 410 -8.70 2.23 14.67
N ARG A 411 -9.86 1.64 14.89
CA ARG A 411 -11.10 2.36 15.19
C ARG A 411 -10.98 3.20 16.46
N SER A 412 -10.31 2.66 17.46
CA SER A 412 -10.01 3.38 18.70
C SER A 412 -9.08 4.56 18.47
N ASP A 413 -8.00 4.38 17.68
CA ASP A 413 -7.00 5.42 17.43
C ASP A 413 -7.53 6.55 16.53
N PHE A 414 -8.28 6.21 15.47
CA PHE A 414 -8.82 7.20 14.52
C PHE A 414 -10.17 7.79 14.92
N HIS A 415 -10.85 7.23 15.92
CA HIS A 415 -12.21 7.59 16.29
C HIS A 415 -13.16 7.62 15.07
N SER A 416 -12.96 6.70 14.14
CA SER A 416 -13.69 6.59 12.88
C SER A 416 -13.85 5.14 12.47
N ASP A 417 -14.97 4.82 11.84
CA ASP A 417 -15.26 3.56 11.17
C ASP A 417 -15.18 3.67 9.63
N ASP A 418 -14.95 4.89 9.10
CA ASP A 418 -14.79 5.14 7.65
C ASP A 418 -13.31 5.40 7.31
N TYR A 419 -12.47 4.46 7.69
CA TYR A 419 -11.06 4.41 7.33
C TYR A 419 -10.77 3.22 6.41
N ALA A 420 -9.63 3.26 5.74
CA ALA A 420 -9.14 2.17 4.91
C ALA A 420 -7.62 2.06 5.02
N ILE A 421 -7.09 0.99 4.44
CA ILE A 421 -5.65 0.74 4.39
C ILE A 421 -5.09 1.23 3.07
N ALA A 422 -4.15 2.14 3.15
CA ALA A 422 -3.40 2.61 2.02
C ALA A 422 -2.23 1.68 1.72
N CYS A 423 -2.02 1.34 0.45
CA CYS A 423 -0.91 0.51 0.02
C CYS A 423 -0.95 -0.88 0.68
N CYS A 424 -0.15 -1.05 1.72
CA CYS A 424 0.09 -2.33 2.38
C CYS A 424 -0.54 -2.38 3.77
N VAL A 425 -0.23 -1.40 4.64
CA VAL A 425 -0.49 -1.45 6.08
C VAL A 425 -0.87 -0.10 6.69
N SER A 426 -0.94 0.98 5.91
CA SER A 426 -1.10 2.35 6.42
C SER A 426 -2.57 2.73 6.55
N PRO A 427 -3.13 2.86 7.75
CA PRO A 427 -4.52 3.27 7.91
C PRO A 427 -4.70 4.77 7.69
N MET A 428 -5.83 5.17 7.09
CA MET A 428 -6.24 6.57 6.95
C MET A 428 -7.74 6.73 6.77
N VAL A 429 -8.29 7.84 7.25
CA VAL A 429 -9.71 8.19 7.08
C VAL A 429 -9.96 8.62 5.64
N ILE A 430 -10.88 7.94 4.96
CA ILE A 430 -11.14 8.10 3.53
C ILE A 430 -11.66 9.50 3.21
N GLY A 431 -11.06 10.14 2.21
CA GLY A 431 -11.45 11.47 1.74
C GLY A 431 -11.15 12.63 2.70
N LYS A 432 -10.63 12.37 3.90
CA LYS A 432 -10.28 13.38 4.92
C LYS A 432 -8.79 13.45 5.20
N GLN A 433 -8.07 12.37 4.94
CA GLN A 433 -6.62 12.28 5.12
C GLN A 433 -5.93 12.00 3.80
N MET A 434 -4.73 12.51 3.65
CA MET A 434 -3.81 12.17 2.57
C MET A 434 -2.43 11.89 3.14
N GLN A 435 -1.66 11.08 2.47
CA GLN A 435 -0.32 10.74 2.90
C GLN A 435 0.72 11.15 1.85
N PHE A 436 1.76 11.82 2.28
CA PHE A 436 2.99 11.94 1.51
C PHE A 436 3.75 10.61 1.59
N PHE A 437 3.94 9.96 0.45
CA PHE A 437 4.54 8.65 0.38
C PHE A 437 6.01 8.70 0.81
N GLY A 438 6.41 7.74 1.64
CA GLY A 438 7.74 7.71 2.25
C GLY A 438 8.71 6.73 1.61
N ALA A 439 9.77 6.52 2.34
CA ALA A 439 10.89 5.66 2.01
C ALA A 439 11.22 4.74 3.19
N ARG A 440 12.44 4.23 3.26
CA ARG A 440 12.90 3.41 4.39
C ARG A 440 14.29 3.85 4.86
N ALA A 441 14.43 4.06 6.18
CA ALA A 441 15.69 4.24 6.85
C ALA A 441 16.20 2.88 7.34
N ASN A 442 17.45 2.51 6.99
CA ASN A 442 18.05 1.23 7.35
C ASN A 442 18.76 1.35 8.70
N LEU A 443 18.08 0.93 9.79
CA LEU A 443 18.61 1.03 11.16
C LEU A 443 19.82 0.11 11.40
N ALA A 444 19.86 -1.07 10.79
CA ALA A 444 21.00 -1.99 10.93
C ALA A 444 22.27 -1.40 10.30
N LYS A 445 22.14 -0.70 9.17
CA LYS A 445 23.25 0.01 8.55
C LYS A 445 23.68 1.23 9.35
N THR A 446 22.74 1.93 9.94
CA THR A 446 23.00 3.07 10.84
C THR A 446 23.80 2.64 12.08
N LEU A 447 23.53 1.45 12.62
CA LEU A 447 24.32 0.86 13.69
C LEU A 447 25.77 0.61 13.26
N LEU A 448 26.01 0.13 12.02
CA LEU A 448 27.35 -0.02 11.50
C LEU A 448 28.07 1.32 11.32
N TYR A 449 27.37 2.39 10.95
CA TYR A 449 27.94 3.74 10.92
C TYR A 449 28.29 4.23 12.32
N ALA A 450 27.45 3.94 13.32
CA ALA A 450 27.75 4.29 14.71
C ALA A 450 29.05 3.63 15.23
N ILE A 451 29.30 2.38 14.82
CA ILE A 451 30.53 1.65 15.16
C ILE A 451 31.73 2.17 14.38
N ASN A 452 31.55 2.56 13.10
CA ASN A 452 32.61 2.92 12.15
C ASN A 452 32.82 4.43 11.99
N GLY A 453 32.26 5.27 12.86
CA GLY A 453 32.45 6.72 12.79
C GLY A 453 31.89 7.38 11.52
N GLY A 454 30.78 6.84 11.00
CA GLY A 454 30.07 7.36 9.83
C GLY A 454 30.61 6.87 8.48
N VAL A 455 31.61 5.98 8.47
CA VAL A 455 32.13 5.37 7.24
C VAL A 455 31.30 4.15 6.86
N ASP A 456 30.90 4.11 5.58
CA ASP A 456 30.18 2.95 5.02
C ASP A 456 31.10 1.74 4.93
N GLU A 457 30.69 0.63 5.53
CA GLU A 457 31.47 -0.60 5.65
C GLU A 457 31.69 -1.33 4.31
N LYS A 458 30.85 -1.04 3.30
CA LYS A 458 30.93 -1.65 1.96
C LYS A 458 31.56 -0.71 0.93
N LEU A 459 31.10 0.54 0.88
CA LEU A 459 31.57 1.53 -0.10
C LEU A 459 32.92 2.16 0.31
N LYS A 460 33.31 2.06 1.58
CA LYS A 460 34.54 2.64 2.15
C LYS A 460 34.61 4.17 2.01
N ILE A 461 33.47 4.84 2.04
CA ILE A 461 33.35 6.31 1.96
C ILE A 461 32.68 6.85 3.21
N GLN A 462 32.96 8.10 3.53
CA GLN A 462 32.23 8.83 4.58
C GLN A 462 30.82 9.13 4.10
N VAL A 463 29.80 8.61 4.79
CA VAL A 463 28.38 8.85 4.50
C VAL A 463 27.73 9.63 5.63
N GLY A 464 27.89 9.18 6.88
CA GLY A 464 27.40 9.89 8.06
C GLY A 464 28.35 10.95 8.58
N PRO A 465 28.00 11.63 9.69
CA PRO A 465 28.89 12.56 10.39
C PRO A 465 30.23 11.91 10.70
N LYS A 466 31.32 12.67 10.55
CA LYS A 466 32.64 12.15 10.89
C LYS A 466 32.81 12.19 12.40
N THR A 467 32.79 11.02 13.03
CA THR A 467 33.08 10.84 14.46
C THR A 467 34.26 9.89 14.64
N ALA A 468 34.80 9.80 15.85
CA ALA A 468 35.78 8.74 16.16
C ALA A 468 35.09 7.38 16.10
N PRO A 469 35.63 6.40 15.33
CA PRO A 469 35.10 5.05 15.35
C PRO A 469 35.35 4.42 16.73
N LEU A 470 34.44 3.56 17.16
CA LEU A 470 34.59 2.82 18.42
C LEU A 470 35.75 1.84 18.29
N ARG A 471 36.73 1.92 19.19
CA ARG A 471 37.99 1.16 19.12
C ARG A 471 38.07 0.01 20.12
N ASP A 472 37.07 -0.15 20.97
CA ASP A 472 37.03 -1.17 22.00
C ASP A 472 37.26 -2.58 21.44
N GLU A 473 37.97 -3.42 22.17
CA GLU A 473 38.15 -4.82 21.83
C GLU A 473 36.87 -5.62 21.91
N VAL A 474 36.01 -5.28 22.89
CA VAL A 474 34.65 -5.78 23.07
C VAL A 474 33.72 -4.59 23.05
N LEU A 475 32.69 -4.61 22.20
CA LEU A 475 31.72 -3.51 22.13
C LEU A 475 30.96 -3.37 23.45
N ASP A 476 30.94 -2.15 23.97
CA ASP A 476 30.13 -1.77 25.16
C ASP A 476 28.76 -1.27 24.71
N TYR A 477 27.69 -1.78 25.34
CA TYR A 477 26.31 -1.48 24.95
C TYR A 477 25.98 0.01 25.06
N ASP A 478 26.32 0.64 26.18
CA ASP A 478 25.96 2.04 26.44
C ASP A 478 26.70 2.99 25.49
N THR A 479 27.98 2.68 25.22
CA THR A 479 28.79 3.42 24.23
C THR A 479 28.23 3.30 22.82
N VAL A 480 27.83 2.09 22.41
CA VAL A 480 27.23 1.85 21.10
C VAL A 480 25.89 2.54 21.00
N MET A 481 25.04 2.48 22.03
CA MET A 481 23.73 3.15 22.04
C MET A 481 23.85 4.67 21.97
N ALA A 482 24.81 5.26 22.71
CA ALA A 482 25.03 6.72 22.64
C ALA A 482 25.47 7.16 21.23
N SER A 483 26.38 6.39 20.59
CA SER A 483 26.78 6.63 19.21
C SER A 483 25.62 6.45 18.23
N LEU A 484 24.85 5.36 18.36
CA LEU A 484 23.69 5.08 17.52
C LEU A 484 22.64 6.18 17.61
N ASP A 485 22.38 6.69 18.82
CA ASP A 485 21.43 7.77 19.05
C ASP A 485 21.82 9.04 18.28
N HIS A 486 23.11 9.41 18.30
CA HIS A 486 23.66 10.52 17.53
C HIS A 486 23.49 10.29 16.00
N PHE A 487 23.77 9.07 15.51
CA PHE A 487 23.58 8.77 14.08
C PHE A 487 22.12 8.71 13.67
N MET A 488 21.22 8.34 14.56
CA MET A 488 19.76 8.41 14.30
C MET A 488 19.28 9.88 14.19
N ASP A 489 19.83 10.81 14.97
CA ASP A 489 19.52 12.25 14.82
C ASP A 489 19.92 12.74 13.42
N TRP A 490 21.14 12.45 12.99
CA TRP A 490 21.60 12.78 11.64
C TRP A 490 20.73 12.13 10.54
N LEU A 491 20.42 10.84 10.70
CA LEU A 491 19.62 10.11 9.73
C LEU A 491 18.21 10.69 9.60
N ALA A 492 17.58 11.04 10.72
CA ALA A 492 16.26 11.67 10.73
C ALA A 492 16.25 13.00 9.94
N VAL A 493 17.29 13.84 10.13
CA VAL A 493 17.45 15.10 9.38
C VAL A 493 17.60 14.84 7.88
N GLN A 494 18.46 13.89 7.46
CA GLN A 494 18.63 13.55 6.04
C GLN A 494 17.33 13.01 5.43
N TYR A 495 16.63 12.15 6.18
CA TYR A 495 15.41 11.52 5.75
C TYR A 495 14.27 12.52 5.54
N ILE A 496 13.96 13.32 6.56
CA ILE A 496 12.88 14.34 6.48
C ILE A 496 13.21 15.40 5.44
N SER A 497 14.47 15.84 5.34
CA SER A 497 14.89 16.81 4.32
C SER A 497 14.70 16.25 2.90
N ALA A 498 15.05 15.00 2.66
CA ALA A 498 14.83 14.37 1.36
C ALA A 498 13.34 14.25 1.03
N LEU A 499 12.49 13.84 1.99
CA LEU A 499 11.04 13.77 1.79
C LEU A 499 10.41 15.16 1.56
N ASN A 500 10.85 16.18 2.27
CA ASN A 500 10.38 17.57 2.05
C ASN A 500 10.66 18.03 0.62
N ILE A 501 11.87 17.78 0.11
CA ILE A 501 12.25 18.09 -1.28
C ILE A 501 11.37 17.33 -2.27
N ILE A 502 11.23 16.02 -2.07
CA ILE A 502 10.45 15.15 -2.95
C ILE A 502 9.00 15.64 -3.05
N HIS A 503 8.34 15.89 -1.92
CA HIS A 503 6.93 16.25 -1.91
C HIS A 503 6.67 17.70 -2.36
N CYS A 504 7.60 18.61 -2.09
CA CYS A 504 7.56 19.94 -2.70
C CYS A 504 7.61 19.87 -4.23
N MET A 505 8.54 19.07 -4.77
CA MET A 505 8.67 18.91 -6.22
C MET A 505 7.52 18.12 -6.84
N HIS A 506 6.95 17.17 -6.09
CA HIS A 506 5.77 16.44 -6.51
C HIS A 506 4.55 17.37 -6.63
N ASP A 507 4.28 18.19 -5.62
CA ASP A 507 3.19 19.18 -5.67
C ASP A 507 3.37 20.17 -6.83
N LYS A 508 4.62 20.50 -7.18
CA LYS A 508 4.92 21.49 -8.21
C LYS A 508 4.84 20.92 -9.64
N TYR A 509 5.29 19.69 -9.87
CA TYR A 509 5.49 19.15 -11.22
C TYR A 509 4.61 17.95 -11.56
N SER A 510 3.98 17.33 -10.58
CA SER A 510 3.18 16.11 -10.75
C SER A 510 1.97 16.07 -9.79
N TYR A 511 1.28 17.21 -9.63
CA TYR A 511 0.13 17.31 -8.74
C TYR A 511 -1.00 16.36 -9.16
N GLU A 512 -1.53 15.61 -8.22
CA GLU A 512 -2.54 14.57 -8.45
C GLU A 512 -3.96 15.12 -8.31
N ALA A 513 -4.35 16.00 -9.23
CA ALA A 513 -5.60 16.74 -9.16
C ALA A 513 -6.85 15.85 -9.12
N ALA A 514 -6.91 14.77 -9.89
CA ALA A 514 -8.05 13.85 -9.92
C ALA A 514 -8.26 13.16 -8.57
N LEU A 515 -7.19 12.75 -7.93
CA LEU A 515 -7.23 12.10 -6.63
C LEU A 515 -7.61 13.10 -5.53
N MET A 516 -7.01 14.30 -5.54
CA MET A 516 -7.28 15.35 -4.56
C MET A 516 -8.67 15.96 -4.71
N ALA A 517 -9.28 15.93 -5.90
CA ALA A 517 -10.66 16.32 -6.11
C ALA A 517 -11.68 15.44 -5.36
N LEU A 518 -11.24 14.27 -4.90
CA LEU A 518 -12.03 13.30 -4.14
C LEU A 518 -11.70 13.30 -2.64
N HIS A 519 -11.10 14.41 -2.16
CA HIS A 519 -10.84 14.68 -0.74
C HIS A 519 -11.58 15.95 -0.29
N ASP A 520 -11.67 16.14 1.01
CA ASP A 520 -12.09 17.40 1.59
C ASP A 520 -11.05 18.49 1.29
N ARG A 521 -11.45 19.77 1.26
CA ARG A 521 -10.52 20.88 1.03
C ARG A 521 -9.40 20.93 2.08
N ASP A 522 -9.80 20.82 3.33
CA ASP A 522 -8.90 20.93 4.48
C ASP A 522 -8.42 19.54 4.90
N VAL A 523 -7.54 18.96 4.09
CA VAL A 523 -7.04 17.58 4.24
C VAL A 523 -6.04 17.52 5.40
N TYR A 524 -6.23 16.56 6.31
CA TYR A 524 -5.20 16.21 7.29
C TYR A 524 -4.07 15.44 6.58
N ARG A 525 -2.85 15.99 6.66
CA ARG A 525 -1.69 15.44 5.94
C ARG A 525 -0.79 14.65 6.86
N THR A 526 -0.43 13.45 6.44
CA THR A 526 0.63 12.65 7.06
C THR A 526 1.83 12.52 6.13
N MET A 527 3.00 12.19 6.70
CA MET A 527 4.22 11.88 5.96
C MET A 527 4.73 10.52 6.41
N ALA A 528 4.70 9.56 5.52
CA ALA A 528 5.15 8.20 5.81
C ALA A 528 6.67 8.13 5.97
N CYS A 529 7.15 7.62 7.10
CA CYS A 529 8.56 7.45 7.40
C CYS A 529 8.80 5.99 7.81
N GLY A 530 9.25 5.14 6.89
CA GLY A 530 9.49 3.73 7.19
C GLY A 530 10.87 3.44 7.75
N ILE A 531 10.97 2.36 8.51
CA ILE A 531 12.24 1.76 8.94
C ILE A 531 12.40 0.35 8.41
N ALA A 532 13.63 -0.07 8.17
CA ALA A 532 14.01 -1.41 7.77
C ALA A 532 15.13 -1.94 8.69
N GLY A 533 15.19 -3.26 8.84
CA GLY A 533 16.24 -3.94 9.61
C GLY A 533 16.04 -3.85 11.13
N LEU A 534 14.80 -3.67 11.61
CA LEU A 534 14.51 -3.62 13.04
C LEU A 534 15.01 -4.85 13.79
N SER A 535 14.66 -6.06 13.31
CA SER A 535 15.07 -7.31 13.96
C SER A 535 16.61 -7.50 13.96
N VAL A 536 17.29 -7.09 12.88
CA VAL A 536 18.76 -7.14 12.80
C VAL A 536 19.40 -6.16 13.78
N ALA A 537 18.88 -4.94 13.88
CA ALA A 537 19.39 -3.94 14.81
C ALA A 537 19.12 -4.35 16.27
N ALA A 538 17.92 -4.84 16.57
CA ALA A 538 17.56 -5.31 17.92
C ALA A 538 18.40 -6.51 18.36
N ASP A 539 18.56 -7.50 17.50
CA ASP A 539 19.40 -8.68 17.77
C ASP A 539 20.88 -8.31 17.91
N SER A 540 21.38 -7.36 17.09
CA SER A 540 22.76 -6.86 17.19
C SER A 540 23.01 -6.16 18.52
N LEU A 541 22.10 -5.31 18.96
CA LEU A 541 22.19 -4.64 20.26
C LEU A 541 22.02 -5.62 21.41
N SER A 542 21.16 -6.63 21.26
CA SER A 542 21.02 -7.72 22.23
C SER A 542 22.31 -8.53 22.36
N ALA A 543 22.95 -8.86 21.25
CA ALA A 543 24.25 -9.55 21.27
C ALA A 543 25.32 -8.71 21.99
N ILE A 544 25.40 -7.42 21.69
CA ILE A 544 26.35 -6.50 22.35
C ILE A 544 26.07 -6.39 23.86
N LYS A 545 24.79 -6.43 24.27
CA LYS A 545 24.39 -6.27 25.67
C LYS A 545 24.58 -7.54 26.52
N TYR A 546 24.30 -8.72 25.94
CA TYR A 546 24.19 -9.97 26.70
C TYR A 546 25.26 -11.01 26.36
N ALA A 547 26.00 -10.82 25.29
CA ALA A 547 27.17 -11.63 24.93
C ALA A 547 28.43 -10.75 24.86
N ARG A 548 29.52 -11.29 24.36
CA ARG A 548 30.77 -10.56 24.11
C ARG A 548 30.98 -10.44 22.61
N VAL A 549 30.76 -9.25 22.05
CA VAL A 549 30.92 -8.99 20.63
C VAL A 549 32.23 -8.27 20.38
N LYS A 550 33.14 -8.93 19.63
CA LYS A 550 34.46 -8.42 19.23
C LYS A 550 34.44 -8.02 17.75
N PRO A 551 34.64 -6.74 17.40
CA PRO A 551 34.70 -6.32 16.02
C PRO A 551 36.00 -6.78 15.37
N VAL A 552 35.88 -7.42 14.20
CA VAL A 552 37.01 -7.72 13.31
C VAL A 552 37.21 -6.56 12.34
N ARG A 553 38.40 -5.95 12.36
CA ARG A 553 38.72 -4.75 11.60
C ARG A 553 39.55 -5.03 10.39
N ASP A 554 39.29 -4.34 9.29
CA ASP A 554 40.12 -4.36 8.12
C ASP A 554 41.38 -3.46 8.29
N HIS A 555 42.23 -3.41 7.25
CA HIS A 555 43.46 -2.61 7.24
C HIS A 555 43.22 -1.09 7.33
N HIS A 556 42.00 -0.62 7.13
CA HIS A 556 41.58 0.78 7.38
C HIS A 556 41.06 0.98 8.79
N GLY A 557 40.98 -0.08 9.59
CA GLY A 557 40.45 -0.06 10.96
C GLY A 557 38.93 -0.05 11.03
N LEU A 558 38.22 -0.35 9.93
CA LEU A 558 36.77 -0.46 9.90
C LEU A 558 36.32 -1.83 10.42
N ALA A 559 35.34 -1.88 11.30
CA ALA A 559 34.68 -3.11 11.69
C ALA A 559 33.91 -3.67 10.46
N VAL A 560 34.34 -4.82 9.97
CA VAL A 560 33.79 -5.48 8.78
C VAL A 560 33.22 -6.86 9.10
N ASP A 561 33.52 -7.40 10.29
CA ASP A 561 32.96 -8.65 10.80
C ASP A 561 32.93 -8.62 12.34
N PHE A 562 32.27 -9.58 12.97
CA PHE A 562 32.08 -9.66 14.40
C PHE A 562 32.20 -11.10 14.90
N VAL A 563 32.93 -11.29 15.98
CA VAL A 563 33.00 -12.56 16.71
C VAL A 563 32.12 -12.43 17.95
N ILE A 564 31.19 -13.35 18.11
CA ILE A 564 30.25 -13.36 19.22
C ILE A 564 30.60 -14.53 20.15
N GLU A 565 30.89 -14.23 21.41
CA GLU A 565 31.18 -15.20 22.45
C GLU A 565 30.05 -15.20 23.48
N GLY A 566 29.33 -16.32 23.60
CA GLY A 566 28.17 -16.49 24.48
C GLY A 566 26.84 -16.40 23.76
N ASP A 567 25.78 -16.71 24.50
CA ASP A 567 24.39 -16.66 24.00
C ASP A 567 23.75 -15.32 24.33
N TYR A 568 22.77 -14.92 23.50
CA TYR A 568 22.00 -13.69 23.67
C TYR A 568 20.55 -13.89 23.28
N PRO A 569 19.61 -13.12 23.89
CA PRO A 569 18.20 -13.14 23.50
C PRO A 569 18.01 -12.72 22.05
N GLN A 570 17.21 -13.48 21.28
CA GLN A 570 16.88 -13.20 19.90
C GLN A 570 15.41 -12.81 19.78
N TYR A 571 15.14 -11.77 19.01
CA TYR A 571 13.79 -11.25 18.74
C TYR A 571 12.90 -12.31 18.08
N GLY A 572 11.61 -12.32 18.47
CA GLY A 572 10.63 -13.30 17.98
C GLY A 572 10.47 -14.53 18.88
N ASN A 573 10.95 -14.47 20.12
CA ASN A 573 10.84 -15.56 21.11
C ASN A 573 10.10 -15.18 22.38
N ASN A 574 9.34 -14.07 22.36
CA ASN A 574 8.65 -13.51 23.52
C ASN A 574 9.62 -13.32 24.70
N ASP A 575 10.77 -12.73 24.44
CA ASP A 575 11.79 -12.42 25.43
C ASP A 575 11.89 -10.90 25.62
N ASP A 576 11.40 -10.42 26.75
CA ASP A 576 11.30 -8.98 27.04
C ASP A 576 12.64 -8.24 26.97
N ARG A 577 13.77 -8.94 27.17
CA ARG A 577 15.10 -8.33 27.10
C ARG A 577 15.44 -7.78 25.71
N VAL A 578 15.07 -8.48 24.64
CA VAL A 578 15.31 -8.06 23.26
C VAL A 578 14.07 -7.36 22.67
N ASP A 579 12.86 -7.77 23.03
CA ASP A 579 11.62 -7.14 22.59
C ASP A 579 11.58 -5.66 23.03
N ALA A 580 12.04 -5.35 24.27
CA ALA A 580 12.17 -3.97 24.75
C ALA A 580 13.20 -3.15 23.94
N ILE A 581 14.28 -3.75 23.45
CA ILE A 581 15.25 -3.07 22.57
C ILE A 581 14.59 -2.70 21.23
N ALA A 582 13.81 -3.62 20.66
CA ALA A 582 13.07 -3.36 19.43
C ALA A 582 12.05 -2.22 19.61
N CYS A 583 11.29 -2.21 20.70
CA CYS A 583 10.34 -1.15 21.02
C CYS A 583 11.06 0.21 21.23
N ASP A 584 12.17 0.25 21.96
CA ASP A 584 12.97 1.47 22.17
C ASP A 584 13.50 2.06 20.86
N LEU A 585 13.97 1.23 19.92
CA LEU A 585 14.43 1.69 18.60
C LEU A 585 13.30 2.37 17.80
N VAL A 586 12.11 1.79 17.82
CA VAL A 586 10.92 2.33 17.14
C VAL A 586 10.54 3.68 17.73
N GLU A 587 10.45 3.77 19.05
CA GLU A 587 10.09 5.00 19.76
C GLU A 587 11.14 6.10 19.55
N ARG A 588 12.44 5.80 19.78
CA ARG A 588 13.54 6.76 19.63
C ARG A 588 13.56 7.40 18.25
N PHE A 589 13.52 6.58 17.21
CA PHE A 589 13.63 7.09 15.84
C PHE A 589 12.41 7.94 15.48
N MET A 590 11.21 7.51 15.89
CA MET A 590 9.99 8.29 15.68
C MET A 590 10.02 9.64 16.37
N ARG A 591 10.46 9.73 17.63
CA ARG A 591 10.60 11.00 18.36
C ARG A 591 11.55 11.98 17.65
N LYS A 592 12.65 11.46 17.10
CA LYS A 592 13.62 12.28 16.33
C LYS A 592 13.01 12.82 15.04
N ILE A 593 12.24 12.00 14.31
CA ILE A 593 11.52 12.41 13.11
C ILE A 593 10.45 13.47 13.44
N GLN A 594 9.67 13.27 14.49
CA GLN A 594 8.59 14.19 14.89
C GLN A 594 9.10 15.59 15.32
N ALA A 595 10.33 15.70 15.74
CA ALA A 595 10.94 16.98 16.10
C ALA A 595 11.30 17.87 14.90
N LEU A 596 11.19 17.37 13.68
CA LEU A 596 11.64 18.05 12.47
C LEU A 596 10.47 18.67 11.67
N PRO A 597 10.70 19.84 11.04
CA PRO A 597 9.68 20.48 10.22
C PRO A 597 9.45 19.68 8.92
N THR A 598 8.19 19.57 8.53
CA THR A 598 7.74 18.83 7.36
C THR A 598 7.07 19.70 6.33
N TRP A 599 7.11 19.27 5.06
CA TRP A 599 6.40 19.93 3.98
C TRP A 599 4.90 20.03 4.28
N ARG A 600 4.33 21.24 4.14
CA ARG A 600 2.92 21.55 4.42
C ARG A 600 2.46 21.11 5.82
N GLN A 601 3.36 21.09 6.78
CA GLN A 601 3.08 20.69 8.17
C GLN A 601 2.46 19.27 8.30
N ALA A 602 2.82 18.37 7.37
CA ALA A 602 2.38 16.99 7.44
C ALA A 602 2.88 16.31 8.72
N VAL A 603 2.01 15.56 9.36
CA VAL A 603 2.37 14.82 10.59
C VAL A 603 3.17 13.58 10.21
N PRO A 604 4.42 13.44 10.66
CA PRO A 604 5.19 12.22 10.41
C PRO A 604 4.52 11.01 11.04
N THR A 605 4.51 9.90 10.31
CA THR A 605 4.11 8.58 10.79
C THR A 605 5.21 7.59 10.45
N GLN A 606 5.36 6.52 11.23
CA GLN A 606 6.39 5.52 11.01
C GLN A 606 5.76 4.17 10.66
N SER A 607 6.38 3.46 9.72
CA SER A 607 6.05 2.05 9.41
C SER A 607 7.26 1.14 9.62
N ILE A 608 6.96 -0.10 9.97
CA ILE A 608 7.93 -1.20 10.00
C ILE A 608 7.58 -2.14 8.84
N LEU A 609 8.11 -1.82 7.66
CA LEU A 609 7.74 -2.45 6.40
C LEU A 609 8.92 -2.43 5.43
N THR A 610 9.23 -3.56 4.78
CA THR A 610 10.34 -3.65 3.80
C THR A 610 9.88 -3.84 2.37
N ILE A 611 8.63 -4.24 2.13
CA ILE A 611 8.17 -4.75 0.82
C ILE A 611 9.05 -5.95 0.41
N THR A 612 9.33 -6.16 -0.88
CA THR A 612 10.31 -7.16 -1.36
C THR A 612 11.75 -6.64 -1.34
N SER A 613 11.97 -5.41 -0.88
CA SER A 613 13.31 -4.79 -0.83
C SER A 613 14.20 -5.34 0.30
N ASN A 614 13.71 -6.26 1.13
CA ASN A 614 14.49 -6.92 2.18
C ASN A 614 15.77 -7.59 1.62
N VAL A 615 15.73 -8.12 0.41
CA VAL A 615 16.90 -8.67 -0.30
C VAL A 615 17.92 -7.56 -0.57
N VAL A 616 17.48 -6.41 -1.09
CA VAL A 616 18.35 -5.27 -1.40
C VAL A 616 18.99 -4.68 -0.13
N TYR A 617 18.26 -4.60 0.98
CA TYR A 617 18.85 -4.19 2.26
C TYR A 617 19.95 -5.13 2.70
N GLY A 618 19.77 -6.44 2.57
CA GLY A 618 20.78 -7.43 2.85
C GLY A 618 22.02 -7.26 1.98
N GLN A 619 21.84 -7.04 0.69
CA GLN A 619 22.91 -6.81 -0.27
C GLN A 619 23.73 -5.53 0.04
N LYS A 620 23.08 -4.47 0.49
CA LYS A 620 23.72 -3.18 0.79
C LYS A 620 24.33 -3.08 2.19
N THR A 621 24.04 -4.01 3.10
CA THR A 621 24.51 -4.02 4.49
C THR A 621 25.56 -5.08 4.70
N GLY A 622 26.68 -4.70 5.33
CA GLY A 622 27.78 -5.60 5.69
C GLY A 622 27.39 -6.63 6.75
N ASN A 623 28.37 -7.38 7.29
CA ASN A 623 28.16 -8.26 8.43
C ASN A 623 27.70 -7.44 9.64
N THR A 624 26.84 -8.00 10.48
CA THR A 624 26.24 -7.29 11.62
C THR A 624 26.56 -8.00 12.95
N PRO A 625 26.57 -7.28 14.07
CA PRO A 625 26.96 -7.82 15.39
C PRO A 625 26.12 -9.01 15.91
N ASP A 626 24.95 -9.25 15.31
CA ASP A 626 24.09 -10.42 15.56
C ASP A 626 24.50 -11.68 14.81
N GLY A 627 25.62 -11.63 14.06
CA GLY A 627 26.12 -12.74 13.25
C GLY A 627 25.49 -12.88 11.85
N ARG A 628 24.60 -11.97 11.43
CA ARG A 628 24.09 -11.95 10.07
C ARG A 628 25.22 -11.62 9.10
N ARG A 629 25.36 -12.40 8.05
CA ARG A 629 26.36 -12.19 7.00
C ARG A 629 25.89 -11.19 5.94
N ALA A 630 26.82 -10.46 5.36
CA ALA A 630 26.56 -9.63 4.18
C ALA A 630 25.88 -10.47 3.10
N TRP A 631 24.99 -9.86 2.31
CA TRP A 631 24.14 -10.49 1.29
C TRP A 631 22.96 -11.30 1.82
N THR A 632 22.97 -11.74 3.08
CA THR A 632 21.78 -12.37 3.66
C THR A 632 20.64 -11.36 3.69
N PRO A 633 19.47 -11.65 3.11
CA PRO A 633 18.29 -10.77 3.17
C PRO A 633 17.92 -10.39 4.61
N PHE A 634 17.37 -9.20 4.78
CA PHE A 634 16.71 -8.89 6.05
C PHE A 634 15.41 -9.67 6.18
N ALA A 635 14.93 -9.83 7.40
CA ALA A 635 13.55 -10.27 7.60
C ALA A 635 12.56 -9.24 7.05
N PRO A 636 11.43 -9.66 6.45
CA PRO A 636 10.44 -8.74 5.93
C PRO A 636 9.71 -8.00 7.06
N GLY A 637 9.64 -6.68 6.98
CA GLY A 637 8.92 -5.85 7.94
C GLY A 637 9.37 -6.04 9.39
N ALA A 638 8.42 -6.36 10.25
CA ALA A 638 8.63 -6.61 11.69
C ALA A 638 8.95 -8.08 12.03
N ASN A 639 9.13 -8.93 11.02
CA ASN A 639 9.46 -10.32 11.24
C ASN A 639 10.78 -10.50 12.01
N PRO A 640 10.90 -11.53 12.86
CA PRO A 640 12.19 -12.04 13.31
C PRO A 640 13.04 -12.48 12.11
N MET A 641 14.36 -12.45 12.28
CA MET A 641 15.26 -13.05 11.30
C MET A 641 15.00 -14.56 11.16
N HIS A 642 15.06 -15.06 9.93
CA HIS A 642 14.74 -16.45 9.60
C HIS A 642 15.51 -17.43 10.48
N GLY A 643 14.78 -18.39 11.07
CA GLY A 643 15.31 -19.43 11.94
C GLY A 643 15.72 -18.98 13.35
N ARG A 644 15.42 -17.73 13.74
CA ARG A 644 15.66 -17.23 15.10
C ARG A 644 14.47 -17.32 16.01
N ASP A 645 13.26 -17.40 15.49
CA ASP A 645 11.98 -17.56 16.19
C ASP A 645 11.75 -19.05 16.58
N ARG A 646 12.53 -19.51 17.54
CA ARG A 646 12.64 -20.95 17.90
C ARG A 646 11.59 -21.42 18.90
N LYS A 647 10.86 -20.50 19.57
CA LYS A 647 9.84 -20.82 20.58
C LYS A 647 8.43 -20.99 20.01
N GLY A 648 8.29 -21.07 18.67
CA GLY A 648 7.03 -21.34 17.97
C GLY A 648 6.24 -20.09 17.62
N ALA A 649 5.09 -20.33 16.97
CA ALA A 649 4.25 -19.28 16.38
C ALA A 649 3.78 -18.24 17.39
N VAL A 650 3.22 -18.70 18.52
CA VAL A 650 2.64 -17.80 19.54
C VAL A 650 3.71 -16.85 20.10
N ALA A 651 4.92 -17.35 20.36
CA ALA A 651 6.01 -16.51 20.86
C ALA A 651 6.44 -15.46 19.82
N SER A 652 6.49 -15.82 18.54
CA SER A 652 6.83 -14.90 17.45
C SER A 652 5.76 -13.81 17.29
N LEU A 653 4.49 -14.21 17.23
CA LEU A 653 3.35 -13.29 17.20
C LEU A 653 3.33 -12.32 18.40
N THR A 654 3.60 -12.83 19.61
CA THR A 654 3.63 -12.01 20.83
C THR A 654 4.76 -10.98 20.81
N SER A 655 5.98 -11.35 20.35
CA SER A 655 7.07 -10.38 20.21
C SER A 655 6.71 -9.22 19.27
N VAL A 656 6.06 -9.53 18.13
CA VAL A 656 5.64 -8.49 17.18
C VAL A 656 4.49 -7.65 17.72
N ALA A 657 3.53 -8.26 18.44
CA ALA A 657 2.40 -7.56 19.04
C ALA A 657 2.81 -6.57 20.16
N LYS A 658 4.01 -6.70 20.73
CA LYS A 658 4.56 -5.73 21.71
C LYS A 658 5.07 -4.43 21.06
N LEU A 659 5.30 -4.40 19.75
CA LEU A 659 5.80 -3.21 19.08
C LEU A 659 4.77 -2.08 19.20
N PRO A 660 5.19 -0.85 19.62
CA PRO A 660 4.26 0.21 19.97
C PRO A 660 3.62 0.84 18.71
N PHE A 661 2.35 0.56 18.45
CA PHE A 661 1.60 1.16 17.36
C PHE A 661 1.52 2.68 17.47
N THR A 662 1.47 3.22 18.68
CA THR A 662 1.52 4.67 18.96
C THR A 662 2.69 5.37 18.27
N TYR A 663 3.84 4.70 18.12
CA TYR A 663 5.02 5.21 17.42
C TYR A 663 5.20 4.64 16.00
N ALA A 664 4.31 3.75 15.56
CA ALA A 664 4.36 3.11 14.25
C ALA A 664 3.00 3.15 13.53
N LYS A 665 2.30 4.31 13.59
CA LYS A 665 0.94 4.49 13.05
C LYS A 665 0.82 4.31 11.54
N ASP A 666 1.93 4.25 10.82
CA ASP A 666 1.97 3.93 9.39
C ASP A 666 2.04 2.41 9.12
N GLY A 667 1.98 1.60 10.17
CA GLY A 667 1.77 0.17 10.14
C GLY A 667 2.98 -0.69 10.50
N ILE A 668 2.68 -1.87 11.08
CA ILE A 668 3.65 -2.87 11.55
C ILE A 668 3.44 -4.15 10.76
N SER A 669 4.15 -4.31 9.65
CA SER A 669 3.97 -5.45 8.76
C SER A 669 4.57 -6.73 9.32
N TYR A 670 3.74 -7.74 9.52
CA TYR A 670 4.17 -9.08 9.87
C TYR A 670 3.66 -10.11 8.86
N THR A 671 4.54 -11.01 8.41
CA THR A 671 4.20 -12.09 7.49
C THR A 671 4.42 -13.44 8.16
N PHE A 672 3.34 -14.19 8.30
CA PHE A 672 3.30 -15.48 8.97
C PHE A 672 3.05 -16.58 7.94
N SER A 673 3.89 -17.62 7.95
CA SER A 673 3.74 -18.78 7.08
C SER A 673 3.52 -20.04 7.92
N ILE A 674 2.44 -20.75 7.63
CA ILE A 674 2.05 -21.96 8.35
C ILE A 674 1.75 -23.11 7.36
N VAL A 675 2.21 -24.31 7.72
CA VAL A 675 1.86 -25.49 6.92
C VAL A 675 0.40 -25.89 7.19
N PRO A 676 -0.36 -26.30 6.17
CA PRO A 676 -1.79 -26.62 6.35
C PRO A 676 -2.05 -27.64 7.47
N ALA A 677 -1.19 -28.66 7.60
CA ALA A 677 -1.31 -29.66 8.64
C ALA A 677 -1.19 -29.14 10.08
N ALA A 678 -0.48 -28.02 10.29
CA ALA A 678 -0.37 -27.38 11.60
C ALA A 678 -1.67 -26.71 12.03
N LEU A 679 -2.50 -26.28 11.07
CA LEU A 679 -3.85 -25.76 11.35
C LEU A 679 -4.85 -26.87 11.67
N GLY A 680 -4.52 -28.15 11.46
CA GLY A 680 -5.38 -29.28 11.75
C GLY A 680 -5.59 -30.20 10.55
N LYS A 681 -6.18 -31.38 10.79
CA LYS A 681 -6.38 -32.41 9.76
C LYS A 681 -7.67 -32.22 8.94
N ALA A 682 -8.71 -31.68 9.56
CA ALA A 682 -10.01 -31.45 8.91
C ALA A 682 -10.15 -29.98 8.49
N PRO A 683 -10.79 -29.68 7.35
CA PRO A 683 -11.00 -28.28 6.90
C PRO A 683 -11.64 -27.39 7.96
N SER A 684 -12.68 -27.87 8.65
CA SER A 684 -13.34 -27.11 9.71
C SER A 684 -12.44 -26.82 10.92
N ALA A 685 -11.51 -27.74 11.24
CA ALA A 685 -10.51 -27.51 12.28
C ALA A 685 -9.49 -26.44 11.84
N GLN A 686 -9.06 -26.49 10.58
CA GLN A 686 -8.15 -25.51 10.01
C GLN A 686 -8.75 -24.09 10.04
N GLU A 687 -10.03 -23.97 9.64
CA GLU A 687 -10.77 -22.70 9.69
C GLU A 687 -10.86 -22.17 11.14
N ASN A 688 -11.29 -23.01 12.08
CA ASN A 688 -11.44 -22.62 13.48
C ASN A 688 -10.10 -22.23 14.13
N ASN A 689 -9.03 -22.97 13.84
CA ASN A 689 -7.71 -22.68 14.39
C ASN A 689 -7.11 -21.41 13.81
N LEU A 690 -7.32 -21.11 12.51
CA LEU A 690 -6.91 -19.84 11.95
C LEU A 690 -7.71 -18.67 12.55
N VAL A 691 -9.03 -18.81 12.72
CA VAL A 691 -9.86 -17.82 13.41
C VAL A 691 -9.36 -17.59 14.83
N GLY A 692 -9.09 -18.65 15.60
CA GLY A 692 -8.56 -18.51 16.97
C GLY A 692 -7.19 -17.82 17.04
N LEU A 693 -6.31 -18.09 16.06
CA LEU A 693 -5.02 -17.42 15.96
C LEU A 693 -5.19 -15.91 15.68
N LEU A 694 -6.09 -15.54 14.77
CA LEU A 694 -6.39 -14.15 14.44
C LEU A 694 -7.05 -13.43 15.63
N ASP A 695 -8.02 -14.06 16.30
CA ASP A 695 -8.66 -13.52 17.50
C ASP A 695 -7.65 -13.27 18.63
N GLY A 696 -6.67 -14.17 18.81
CA GLY A 696 -5.62 -14.01 19.82
C GLY A 696 -4.59 -12.94 19.46
N TYR A 697 -4.15 -12.89 18.21
CA TYR A 697 -3.14 -11.91 17.77
C TYR A 697 -3.67 -10.48 17.74
N PHE A 698 -4.91 -10.29 17.31
CA PHE A 698 -5.57 -8.98 17.23
C PHE A 698 -6.36 -8.61 18.48
N HIS A 699 -6.15 -9.35 19.58
CA HIS A 699 -6.80 -9.01 20.84
C HIS A 699 -6.40 -7.60 21.28
N HIS A 700 -7.38 -6.72 21.42
CA HIS A 700 -7.19 -5.33 21.82
C HIS A 700 -8.09 -5.00 23.02
N GLU A 701 -7.49 -4.47 24.07
CA GLU A 701 -8.14 -3.91 25.25
C GLU A 701 -7.45 -2.59 25.62
N GLU A 702 -8.01 -1.80 26.55
CA GLU A 702 -7.47 -0.49 26.93
C GLU A 702 -5.96 -0.51 27.30
N THR A 703 -5.47 -1.64 27.81
CA THR A 703 -4.08 -1.81 28.26
C THR A 703 -3.24 -2.70 27.35
N VAL A 704 -3.83 -3.28 26.29
CA VAL A 704 -3.17 -4.22 25.37
C VAL A 704 -3.51 -3.83 23.95
N GLU A 705 -2.52 -3.30 23.22
CA GLU A 705 -2.73 -2.89 21.82
C GLU A 705 -2.97 -4.09 20.89
N GLY A 706 -2.34 -5.25 21.15
CA GLY A 706 -2.35 -6.40 20.26
C GLY A 706 -1.52 -6.19 18.98
N GLY A 707 -1.53 -7.18 18.08
CA GLY A 707 -0.92 -7.03 16.76
C GLY A 707 -1.70 -6.03 15.90
N GLN A 708 -1.01 -5.35 14.97
CA GLN A 708 -1.66 -4.40 14.08
C GLN A 708 -2.01 -5.04 12.74
N HIS A 709 -1.08 -5.75 12.09
CA HIS A 709 -1.25 -6.31 10.74
C HIS A 709 -0.70 -7.74 10.66
N LEU A 710 -1.33 -8.57 9.86
CA LEU A 710 -0.88 -9.93 9.59
C LEU A 710 -1.12 -10.34 8.13
N ASN A 711 -0.05 -10.71 7.44
CA ASN A 711 -0.12 -11.54 6.24
C ASN A 711 -0.11 -13.02 6.63
N VAL A 712 -1.00 -13.81 6.06
CA VAL A 712 -1.05 -15.26 6.30
C VAL A 712 -0.80 -16.03 5.01
N ASN A 713 0.26 -16.84 4.98
CA ASN A 713 0.53 -17.84 3.96
C ASN A 713 0.20 -19.23 4.50
N VAL A 714 -0.71 -19.95 3.85
CA VAL A 714 -1.03 -21.33 4.20
C VAL A 714 -0.51 -22.23 3.07
N LEU A 715 0.72 -22.67 3.19
CA LEU A 715 1.41 -23.47 2.19
C LEU A 715 2.63 -24.20 2.81
N ASN A 716 3.21 -25.13 2.06
CA ASN A 716 4.40 -25.83 2.47
C ASN A 716 5.58 -25.56 1.52
N ARG A 717 6.78 -25.85 2.00
CA ARG A 717 8.03 -25.61 1.28
C ARG A 717 8.12 -26.46 0.00
N GLU A 718 7.62 -27.70 0.04
CA GLU A 718 7.65 -28.63 -1.08
C GLU A 718 6.87 -28.08 -2.28
N LYS A 719 5.71 -27.49 -2.04
CA LYS A 719 4.91 -26.83 -3.09
C LYS A 719 5.64 -25.66 -3.75
N LEU A 720 6.40 -24.89 -2.98
CA LEU A 720 7.19 -23.78 -3.52
C LEU A 720 8.40 -24.26 -4.34
N LEU A 721 9.05 -25.35 -3.90
CA LEU A 721 10.13 -25.97 -4.66
C LEU A 721 9.61 -26.55 -5.97
N ASP A 722 8.48 -27.24 -5.94
CA ASP A 722 7.83 -27.79 -7.14
C ASP A 722 7.40 -26.67 -8.11
N ALA A 723 6.89 -25.56 -7.58
CA ALA A 723 6.53 -24.37 -8.39
C ALA A 723 7.73 -23.68 -9.06
N ILE A 724 8.94 -23.86 -8.52
CA ILE A 724 10.19 -23.41 -9.16
C ILE A 724 10.59 -24.31 -10.33
N GLU A 725 10.38 -25.61 -10.18
CA GLU A 725 10.73 -26.62 -11.20
C GLU A 725 9.68 -26.70 -12.32
N HIS A 726 8.40 -26.50 -11.95
CA HIS A 726 7.24 -26.63 -12.84
C HIS A 726 6.34 -25.37 -12.80
N PRO A 727 6.84 -24.17 -13.16
CA PRO A 727 6.08 -22.91 -13.03
C PRO A 727 4.77 -22.91 -13.83
N GLU A 728 4.68 -23.66 -14.93
CA GLU A 728 3.50 -23.79 -15.77
C GLU A 728 2.32 -24.49 -15.05
N GLN A 729 2.59 -25.29 -14.03
CA GLN A 729 1.57 -25.96 -13.22
C GLN A 729 0.98 -25.03 -12.14
N TYR A 730 1.67 -23.91 -11.86
CA TYR A 730 1.32 -22.95 -10.80
C TYR A 730 1.13 -21.50 -11.31
N PRO A 731 0.37 -21.25 -12.38
CA PRO A 731 0.29 -19.92 -13.02
C PRO A 731 -0.30 -18.84 -12.10
N ASN A 732 -1.12 -19.26 -11.12
CA ASN A 732 -1.83 -18.37 -10.20
C ASN A 732 -1.37 -18.52 -8.73
N LEU A 733 -0.26 -19.22 -8.47
CA LEU A 733 0.24 -19.38 -7.11
C LEU A 733 0.57 -17.99 -6.54
N THR A 734 -0.25 -17.56 -5.60
CA THR A 734 -0.12 -16.28 -4.93
C THR A 734 0.54 -16.49 -3.57
N ILE A 735 1.45 -15.60 -3.22
CA ILE A 735 2.15 -15.60 -1.94
C ILE A 735 2.17 -14.20 -1.34
N ARG A 736 1.96 -14.12 -0.03
CA ARG A 736 2.13 -12.90 0.75
C ARG A 736 3.62 -12.69 1.04
N VAL A 737 4.15 -11.51 0.74
CA VAL A 737 5.58 -11.24 0.89
C VAL A 737 5.89 -10.28 2.04
N SER A 738 5.39 -9.06 2.02
CA SER A 738 5.50 -8.08 3.11
C SER A 738 4.51 -6.95 2.85
N GLY A 739 3.31 -7.04 3.43
CA GLY A 739 2.24 -6.06 3.26
C GLY A 739 1.44 -6.19 1.95
N TYR A 740 1.83 -7.06 1.02
CA TYR A 740 1.08 -7.35 -0.21
C TYR A 740 1.37 -8.76 -0.73
N ALA A 741 0.61 -9.17 -1.72
CA ALA A 741 0.80 -10.45 -2.39
C ALA A 741 1.44 -10.26 -3.76
N VAL A 742 2.09 -11.32 -4.22
CA VAL A 742 2.66 -11.43 -5.57
C VAL A 742 2.39 -12.82 -6.13
N ARG A 743 2.48 -12.98 -7.44
CA ARG A 743 2.58 -14.31 -8.03
C ARG A 743 3.97 -14.86 -7.78
N PHE A 744 4.07 -16.07 -7.23
CA PHE A 744 5.36 -16.67 -6.87
C PHE A 744 6.33 -16.75 -8.06
N ASN A 745 5.80 -17.01 -9.25
CA ASN A 745 6.59 -17.09 -10.49
C ASN A 745 7.04 -15.71 -11.02
N ALA A 746 6.52 -14.60 -10.48
CA ALA A 746 6.99 -13.24 -10.81
C ALA A 746 8.17 -12.79 -9.92
N LEU A 747 8.48 -13.54 -8.87
CA LEU A 747 9.64 -13.29 -8.00
C LEU A 747 10.95 -13.63 -8.74
N THR A 748 12.01 -12.85 -8.47
CA THR A 748 13.36 -13.25 -8.87
C THR A 748 13.78 -14.53 -8.13
N ARG A 749 14.79 -15.21 -8.63
CA ARG A 749 15.29 -16.45 -7.99
C ARG A 749 15.74 -16.21 -6.55
N GLU A 750 16.38 -15.09 -6.28
CA GLU A 750 16.82 -14.70 -4.94
C GLU A 750 15.63 -14.43 -4.02
N GLN A 751 14.57 -13.79 -4.52
CA GLN A 751 13.34 -13.56 -3.77
C GLN A 751 12.57 -14.86 -3.52
N GLN A 752 12.51 -15.77 -4.49
CA GLN A 752 11.94 -17.12 -4.30
C GLN A 752 12.69 -17.88 -3.21
N GLN A 753 14.01 -17.83 -3.23
CA GLN A 753 14.85 -18.45 -2.22
C GLN A 753 14.66 -17.82 -0.83
N ASP A 754 14.55 -16.48 -0.76
CA ASP A 754 14.20 -15.78 0.49
C ASP A 754 12.90 -16.32 1.07
N VAL A 755 11.84 -16.39 0.25
CA VAL A 755 10.53 -16.92 0.67
C VAL A 755 10.62 -18.37 1.18
N ILE A 756 11.35 -19.22 0.47
CA ILE A 756 11.53 -20.62 0.86
C ILE A 756 12.36 -20.76 2.15
N SER A 757 13.27 -19.82 2.42
CA SER A 757 14.10 -19.82 3.63
C SER A 757 13.37 -19.31 4.87
N ARG A 758 12.20 -18.68 4.72
CA ARG A 758 11.39 -18.18 5.85
C ARG A 758 10.96 -19.31 6.75
N THR A 759 10.69 -18.98 8.00
CA THR A 759 10.15 -19.95 8.95
C THR A 759 8.75 -20.40 8.52
N PHE A 760 8.58 -21.71 8.35
CA PHE A 760 7.27 -22.33 8.16
C PHE A 760 6.87 -23.00 9.46
N THR A 761 5.86 -22.47 10.09
CA THR A 761 5.36 -23.00 11.35
C THR A 761 4.71 -24.37 11.12
N SER A 762 5.28 -25.40 11.74
CA SER A 762 4.80 -26.79 11.64
C SER A 762 3.93 -27.21 12.83
N GLN A 763 3.86 -26.38 13.87
CA GLN A 763 3.03 -26.58 15.08
C GLN A 763 2.55 -25.23 15.58
N LEU A 764 1.29 -25.13 16.01
CA LEU A 764 0.73 -23.97 16.69
C LEU A 764 1.22 -23.84 18.11
#